data_10595a4ae1b5451a4e3e1044b4ca76ce
#
_entry.id   10595a4ae1b5451a4e3e1044b4ca76ce
#
_cell.length_a   1.000
_cell.length_b   1.000
_cell.length_c   1.000
_cell.angle_alpha   90.00
_cell.angle_beta   90.00
_cell.angle_gamma   90.00
#
_symmetry.space_group_name_H-M   'P 1'
#
loop_
_entity.id
_entity.type
_entity.pdbx_description
1 polymer ?
#
loop_
_entity_poly.entity_id
_entity_poly.type
_entity_poly.pdbx_seq_one_letter_code
_entity_poly.pdbx_strand_id
1 'polypeptide(L)'
;MRLFREIRDILWNIIKSRTFLLSAVFVIFFGILLQRVFYLQIVRGADYQESFSLRTEREVSLASTRGNIYDRNGNVLAYSELSWSVTIEDNGSYPNTRTKNAQLNETIYKLIKLIEKNGDSVVSDLGIVYQNGSYEYSLTGTSLLRLKADVFGKSSTSDLDASEELATADELMEYMCSDERYAIKASYTEEEKEEYGISVDGYTPEEQLQIATIRFGISANSYKRYVATTVATDVSEETVAAVQENQNELQGADVEQSSRRIYTDSIYFAPIIGYIGKASSEELEALQEENPDYELNDIVGKTGIEQYMETELQGTKGYEKMYVDSVGRVLEVTEQQDPEPGNDVYLTIDRDLQIAAYQILEQKLAGILVSKIQNTKEYIQGNDSASEIMIPIYDVYYALIDNYIIDITHFSEDDATDLEKSVYQRFLSKREQAVASIMAELNNENAAAYQNLSQEMKNYMSYIVSDVLMGDNQVLMSDAVDTSDATYTAWTTDEVISLREYLQYAISMNWIDVTKISGDDPYLDSQEIYQLVLEYIQSALMEDMEFGKMLYKYMLLDDQMTGREVCLLLYDQGVLEYDEATVASLQSGSLSAYNFMIDKISNLEITPAQLALEPCSGGVIIVDVNTGDTLACVTYPSYDNNRLTN
;
A
#
# COMPACT_ATOMS: atom_id res chain seq x y z
N MET A 1 64.74 -76.32 -33.62
CA MET A 1 64.61 -75.64 -34.93
C MET A 1 63.29 -75.95 -35.65
N ARG A 2 62.64 -77.11 -35.53
CA ARG A 2 61.35 -77.42 -36.18
C ARG A 2 60.18 -76.54 -35.59
N LEU A 3 60.09 -76.40 -34.29
CA LEU A 3 59.06 -75.66 -33.62
C LEU A 3 59.08 -74.17 -34.02
N PHE A 4 60.25 -73.56 -34.19
CA PHE A 4 60.37 -72.14 -34.61
C PHE A 4 59.93 -71.91 -36.07
N ARG A 5 60.09 -72.92 -36.96
CA ARG A 5 59.57 -72.83 -38.32
C ARG A 5 58.06 -72.99 -38.38
N GLU A 6 57.49 -73.94 -37.65
CA GLU A 6 56.04 -74.11 -37.58
C GLU A 6 55.33 -72.87 -37.01
N ILE A 7 55.87 -72.29 -35.93
CA ILE A 7 55.33 -71.01 -35.36
C ILE A 7 55.44 -69.86 -36.37
N ARG A 8 56.57 -69.78 -37.08
CA ARG A 8 56.74 -68.73 -38.10
C ARG A 8 55.76 -68.89 -39.26
N ASP A 9 55.53 -70.13 -39.72
CA ASP A 9 54.63 -70.41 -40.85
C ASP A 9 53.17 -70.27 -40.44
N ILE A 10 52.80 -70.59 -39.20
CA ILE A 10 51.46 -70.26 -38.65
C ILE A 10 51.27 -68.75 -38.54
N LEU A 11 52.25 -68.04 -37.99
CA LEU A 11 52.21 -66.57 -37.93
C LEU A 11 52.12 -65.93 -39.31
N TRP A 12 52.87 -66.46 -40.31
CA TRP A 12 52.86 -65.98 -41.67
C TRP A 12 51.53 -66.23 -42.39
N ASN A 13 50.86 -67.36 -42.10
CA ASN A 13 49.52 -67.65 -42.63
C ASN A 13 48.42 -66.82 -41.94
N ILE A 14 48.57 -66.52 -40.64
CA ILE A 14 47.65 -65.60 -39.92
C ILE A 14 47.80 -64.20 -40.49
N ILE A 15 49.02 -63.70 -40.73
CA ILE A 15 49.29 -62.38 -41.29
C ILE A 15 48.73 -62.24 -42.72
N LYS A 16 48.77 -63.33 -43.50
CA LYS A 16 48.21 -63.34 -44.88
C LYS A 16 46.70 -63.59 -44.93
N SER A 17 46.06 -63.90 -43.82
CA SER A 17 44.62 -64.12 -43.81
C SER A 17 43.83 -62.78 -44.00
N ARG A 18 42.75 -62.86 -44.77
CA ARG A 18 41.85 -61.67 -44.97
C ARG A 18 41.28 -61.15 -43.66
N THR A 19 41.04 -62.07 -42.71
CA THR A 19 40.57 -61.73 -41.37
C THR A 19 41.59 -60.95 -40.55
N PHE A 20 42.90 -61.32 -40.64
CA PHE A 20 43.97 -60.56 -39.97
C PHE A 20 44.13 -59.16 -40.56
N LEU A 21 44.08 -59.02 -41.89
CA LEU A 21 44.14 -57.74 -42.52
C LEU A 21 42.96 -56.83 -42.10
N LEU A 22 41.75 -57.37 -42.03
CA LEU A 22 40.57 -56.71 -41.58
C LEU A 22 40.66 -56.33 -40.12
N SER A 23 41.13 -57.25 -39.24
CA SER A 23 41.37 -56.93 -37.82
C SER A 23 42.43 -55.86 -37.61
N ALA A 24 43.50 -55.88 -38.37
CA ALA A 24 44.55 -54.86 -38.33
C ALA A 24 44.02 -53.48 -38.72
N VAL A 25 43.21 -53.41 -39.76
CA VAL A 25 42.50 -52.14 -40.14
C VAL A 25 41.58 -51.65 -39.04
N PHE A 26 40.81 -52.54 -38.41
CA PHE A 26 39.95 -52.17 -37.27
C PHE A 26 40.76 -51.68 -36.07
N VAL A 27 41.89 -52.32 -35.72
CA VAL A 27 42.78 -51.90 -34.63
C VAL A 27 43.36 -50.51 -34.92
N ILE A 28 43.76 -50.25 -36.18
CA ILE A 28 44.23 -48.92 -36.59
C ILE A 28 43.13 -47.84 -36.46
N PHE A 29 41.95 -48.17 -36.97
CA PHE A 29 40.81 -47.19 -36.83
C PHE A 29 40.46 -47.02 -35.35
N PHE A 30 40.46 -48.07 -34.54
CA PHE A 30 40.22 -47.96 -33.11
C PHE A 30 41.26 -47.08 -32.40
N GLY A 31 42.54 -47.26 -32.78
CA GLY A 31 43.63 -46.38 -32.29
C GLY A 31 43.45 -44.93 -32.66
N ILE A 32 43.03 -44.66 -33.90
CA ILE A 32 42.74 -43.30 -34.36
C ILE A 32 41.53 -42.70 -33.58
N LEU A 33 40.50 -43.50 -33.34
CA LEU A 33 39.34 -43.07 -32.53
C LEU A 33 39.75 -42.79 -31.09
N LEU A 34 40.52 -43.66 -30.44
CA LEU A 34 41.05 -43.45 -29.10
C LEU A 34 41.92 -42.19 -29.02
N GLN A 35 42.80 -42.01 -29.98
CA GLN A 35 43.61 -40.79 -30.06
C GLN A 35 42.74 -39.55 -30.23
N ARG A 36 41.68 -39.61 -31.04
CA ARG A 36 40.77 -38.49 -31.23
C ARG A 36 39.95 -38.20 -29.97
N VAL A 37 39.45 -39.23 -29.30
CA VAL A 37 38.73 -39.10 -28.02
C VAL A 37 39.66 -38.51 -26.94
N PHE A 38 40.88 -39.04 -26.82
CA PHE A 38 41.87 -38.49 -25.89
C PHE A 38 42.19 -37.02 -26.17
N TYR A 39 42.38 -36.66 -27.44
CA TYR A 39 42.64 -35.27 -27.84
C TYR A 39 41.46 -34.34 -27.51
N LEU A 40 40.22 -34.79 -27.78
CA LEU A 40 39.01 -34.00 -27.51
C LEU A 40 38.70 -33.88 -26.01
N GLN A 41 38.90 -34.99 -25.24
CA GLN A 41 38.53 -34.97 -23.82
C GLN A 41 39.62 -34.47 -22.88
N ILE A 42 40.90 -34.74 -23.20
CA ILE A 42 42.02 -34.40 -22.30
C ILE A 42 42.81 -33.18 -22.78
N VAL A 43 43.12 -33.08 -24.06
CA VAL A 43 43.96 -31.99 -24.57
C VAL A 43 43.13 -30.71 -24.80
N ARG A 44 41.90 -30.88 -25.31
CA ARG A 44 40.98 -29.78 -25.55
C ARG A 44 39.77 -29.76 -24.61
N GLY A 45 39.73 -30.65 -23.63
CA GLY A 45 38.62 -30.73 -22.68
C GLY A 45 38.43 -29.44 -21.90
N ALA A 46 39.51 -28.81 -21.49
CA ALA A 46 39.45 -27.49 -20.82
C ALA A 46 38.94 -26.40 -21.75
N ASP A 47 39.41 -26.31 -23.01
CA ASP A 47 38.94 -25.34 -24.01
C ASP A 47 37.44 -25.52 -24.32
N TYR A 48 36.97 -26.77 -24.37
CA TYR A 48 35.54 -27.07 -24.55
C TYR A 48 34.71 -26.81 -23.29
N GLN A 49 35.27 -27.03 -22.11
CA GLN A 49 34.58 -26.73 -20.84
C GLN A 49 34.49 -25.23 -20.62
N GLU A 50 35.50 -24.46 -21.02
CA GLU A 50 35.51 -23.01 -20.97
C GLU A 50 34.58 -22.36 -22.05
N SER A 51 34.48 -23.03 -23.23
CA SER A 51 33.54 -22.62 -24.29
C SER A 51 32.12 -23.13 -24.12
N PHE A 52 31.88 -24.08 -23.21
CA PHE A 52 30.57 -24.62 -22.84
C PHE A 52 30.07 -23.99 -21.52
N SER A 53 30.25 -22.69 -21.34
CA SER A 53 29.37 -21.95 -20.43
C SER A 53 27.97 -22.04 -21.02
N LEU A 54 27.01 -22.55 -20.26
CA LEU A 54 25.59 -22.43 -20.60
C LEU A 54 25.31 -20.93 -20.78
N ARG A 55 25.24 -20.52 -22.03
CA ARG A 55 24.87 -19.13 -22.38
C ARG A 55 23.36 -19.12 -22.54
N THR A 56 22.68 -18.37 -21.71
CA THR A 56 21.26 -18.08 -21.88
C THR A 56 21.14 -16.71 -22.55
N GLU A 57 20.39 -16.63 -23.61
CA GLU A 57 20.03 -15.33 -24.20
C GLU A 57 18.99 -14.66 -23.31
N ARG A 58 19.27 -13.44 -22.89
CA ARG A 58 18.38 -12.59 -22.09
C ARG A 58 18.09 -11.33 -22.90
N GLU A 59 16.85 -10.94 -22.95
CA GLU A 59 16.39 -9.66 -23.45
C GLU A 59 15.89 -8.83 -22.26
N VAL A 60 16.45 -7.63 -22.09
CA VAL A 60 16.06 -6.67 -21.06
C VAL A 60 15.41 -5.50 -21.76
N SER A 61 14.21 -5.14 -21.34
CA SER A 61 13.52 -3.95 -21.81
C SER A 61 14.12 -2.71 -21.15
N LEU A 62 14.40 -1.68 -21.93
CA LEU A 62 14.89 -0.38 -21.46
C LEU A 62 13.72 0.61 -21.47
N ALA A 63 13.35 1.11 -20.30
CA ALA A 63 12.27 2.07 -20.16
C ALA A 63 12.58 3.37 -20.92
N SER A 64 11.57 3.93 -21.58
CA SER A 64 11.65 5.26 -22.21
C SER A 64 11.49 6.36 -21.15
N THR A 65 11.97 7.55 -21.46
CA THR A 65 11.70 8.74 -20.67
C THR A 65 10.35 9.32 -21.09
N ARG A 66 9.44 9.52 -20.12
CA ARG A 66 8.12 10.09 -20.37
C ARG A 66 8.23 11.58 -20.77
N GLY A 67 7.47 12.00 -21.79
CA GLY A 67 7.44 13.38 -22.29
C GLY A 67 6.99 14.38 -21.23
N ASN A 68 7.38 15.62 -21.37
CA ASN A 68 7.03 16.70 -20.43
C ASN A 68 5.63 17.26 -20.71
N ILE A 69 5.01 17.84 -19.68
CA ILE A 69 3.76 18.60 -19.83
C ILE A 69 4.03 20.06 -19.54
N TYR A 70 3.62 20.93 -20.44
CA TYR A 70 3.82 22.36 -20.37
C TYR A 70 2.49 23.11 -20.37
N ASP A 71 2.50 24.30 -19.77
CA ASP A 71 1.43 25.27 -19.97
C ASP A 71 1.51 25.93 -21.37
N ARG A 72 0.58 26.81 -21.70
CA ARG A 72 0.54 27.55 -22.97
C ARG A 72 1.76 28.44 -23.20
N ASN A 73 2.48 28.84 -22.16
CA ASN A 73 3.62 29.73 -22.20
C ASN A 73 4.96 28.98 -22.19
N GLY A 74 4.95 27.65 -22.11
CA GLY A 74 6.13 26.80 -22.03
C GLY A 74 6.66 26.62 -20.60
N ASN A 75 5.90 26.98 -19.57
CA ASN A 75 6.26 26.65 -18.19
C ASN A 75 6.04 25.14 -17.96
N VAL A 76 7.02 24.47 -17.37
CA VAL A 76 6.95 23.04 -17.08
C VAL A 76 5.96 22.79 -15.94
N LEU A 77 4.99 21.89 -16.18
CA LEU A 77 3.99 21.44 -15.20
C LEU A 77 4.29 20.02 -14.72
N ALA A 78 4.82 19.16 -15.60
CA ALA A 78 5.30 17.83 -15.23
C ALA A 78 6.52 17.46 -16.07
N TYR A 79 7.51 16.82 -15.43
CA TYR A 79 8.72 16.35 -16.09
C TYR A 79 9.25 15.10 -15.37
N SER A 80 10.17 14.39 -16.02
CA SER A 80 10.82 13.21 -15.45
C SER A 80 12.26 13.52 -15.09
N GLU A 81 12.65 13.21 -13.86
CA GLU A 81 14.04 13.24 -13.40
C GLU A 81 14.63 11.83 -13.44
N LEU A 82 15.91 11.77 -13.74
CA LEU A 82 16.66 10.53 -13.64
C LEU A 82 16.77 10.12 -12.18
N SER A 83 16.46 8.87 -11.92
CA SER A 83 16.50 8.27 -10.59
C SER A 83 17.14 6.88 -10.67
N TRP A 84 17.38 6.29 -9.51
CA TRP A 84 17.89 4.93 -9.38
C TRP A 84 16.94 4.08 -8.56
N SER A 85 16.75 2.83 -8.97
CA SER A 85 16.01 1.84 -8.23
C SER A 85 16.90 0.68 -7.86
N VAL A 86 16.71 0.13 -6.68
CA VAL A 86 17.32 -1.14 -6.26
C VAL A 86 16.35 -2.25 -6.57
N THR A 87 16.84 -3.26 -7.27
CA THR A 87 16.05 -4.43 -7.69
C THR A 87 16.67 -5.72 -7.14
N ILE A 88 15.87 -6.79 -7.08
CA ILE A 88 16.32 -8.13 -6.70
C ILE A 88 15.72 -9.20 -7.61
N GLU A 89 16.52 -10.16 -8.03
CA GLU A 89 16.10 -11.34 -8.78
C GLU A 89 16.39 -12.62 -7.98
N ASP A 90 15.50 -13.60 -8.06
CA ASP A 90 15.74 -14.94 -7.55
C ASP A 90 16.53 -15.76 -8.59
N ASN A 91 17.82 -15.48 -8.72
CA ASN A 91 18.74 -16.14 -9.64
C ASN A 91 19.63 -17.20 -8.97
N GLY A 92 19.36 -17.53 -7.70
CA GLY A 92 20.14 -18.49 -6.92
C GLY A 92 19.93 -19.95 -7.35
N SER A 93 20.95 -20.78 -7.11
CA SER A 93 20.87 -22.24 -7.25
C SER A 93 20.83 -22.86 -5.86
N TYR A 94 19.66 -23.33 -5.45
CA TYR A 94 19.41 -23.84 -4.11
C TYR A 94 19.18 -25.36 -4.13
N PRO A 95 19.72 -26.11 -3.16
CA PRO A 95 19.53 -27.57 -3.08
C PRO A 95 18.09 -27.98 -2.74
N ASN A 96 17.35 -27.13 -2.03
CA ASN A 96 15.96 -27.36 -1.62
C ASN A 96 15.27 -26.03 -1.26
N THR A 97 13.94 -26.07 -1.06
CA THR A 97 13.11 -24.90 -0.72
C THR A 97 13.49 -24.27 0.62
N ARG A 98 13.87 -25.08 1.65
CA ARG A 98 14.28 -24.56 2.96
C ARG A 98 15.53 -23.69 2.85
N THR A 99 16.56 -24.17 2.14
CA THR A 99 17.78 -23.40 1.86
C THR A 99 17.47 -22.15 1.05
N LYS A 100 16.62 -22.27 0.01
CA LYS A 100 16.17 -21.11 -0.78
C LYS A 100 15.54 -20.04 0.10
N ASN A 101 14.54 -20.39 0.90
CA ASN A 101 13.84 -19.45 1.73
C ASN A 101 14.78 -18.78 2.75
N ALA A 102 15.65 -19.55 3.41
CA ALA A 102 16.63 -19.06 4.35
C ALA A 102 17.56 -18.01 3.73
N GLN A 103 18.23 -18.38 2.63
CA GLN A 103 19.23 -17.50 1.99
C GLN A 103 18.60 -16.28 1.32
N LEU A 104 17.44 -16.45 0.68
CA LEU A 104 16.77 -15.34 0.02
C LEU A 104 16.19 -14.33 1.03
N ASN A 105 15.59 -14.79 2.13
CA ASN A 105 15.12 -13.91 3.19
C ASN A 105 16.28 -13.15 3.84
N GLU A 106 17.43 -13.81 4.09
CA GLU A 106 18.62 -13.18 4.63
C GLU A 106 19.20 -12.13 3.67
N THR A 107 19.25 -12.43 2.36
CA THR A 107 19.71 -11.47 1.35
C THR A 107 18.79 -10.24 1.31
N ILE A 108 17.48 -10.44 1.31
CA ILE A 108 16.49 -9.37 1.34
C ILE A 108 16.65 -8.54 2.63
N TYR A 109 16.80 -9.18 3.78
CA TYR A 109 17.01 -8.49 5.05
C TYR A 109 18.27 -7.61 5.04
N LYS A 110 19.40 -8.14 4.58
CA LYS A 110 20.65 -7.37 4.46
C LYS A 110 20.50 -6.18 3.51
N LEU A 111 19.78 -6.39 2.40
CA LEU A 111 19.52 -5.34 1.42
C LEU A 111 18.65 -4.24 2.03
N ILE A 112 17.57 -4.58 2.73
CA ILE A 112 16.72 -3.63 3.47
C ILE A 112 17.57 -2.80 4.45
N LYS A 113 18.36 -3.48 5.30
CA LYS A 113 19.20 -2.79 6.30
C LYS A 113 20.26 -1.88 5.68
N LEU A 114 20.76 -2.22 4.51
CA LEU A 114 21.72 -1.40 3.78
C LEU A 114 21.04 -0.14 3.23
N ILE A 115 19.85 -0.27 2.66
CA ILE A 115 19.04 0.85 2.13
C ILE A 115 18.66 1.81 3.28
N GLU A 116 18.07 1.27 4.35
CA GLU A 116 17.65 2.06 5.53
C GLU A 116 18.81 2.78 6.21
N LYS A 117 19.98 2.14 6.31
CA LYS A 117 21.19 2.75 6.88
C LYS A 117 21.64 4.00 6.13
N ASN A 118 21.40 4.07 4.84
CA ASN A 118 21.74 5.23 4.00
C ASN A 118 20.62 6.29 3.98
N GLY A 119 19.50 6.04 4.68
CA GLY A 119 18.39 6.98 4.81
C GLY A 119 17.32 6.84 3.73
N ASP A 120 17.41 5.83 2.86
CA ASP A 120 16.41 5.54 1.84
C ASP A 120 15.37 4.55 2.39
N SER A 121 14.22 4.46 1.72
CA SER A 121 13.10 3.59 2.12
C SER A 121 12.88 2.46 1.14
N VAL A 122 12.41 1.31 1.63
CA VAL A 122 11.99 0.20 0.79
C VAL A 122 10.51 0.35 0.39
N VAL A 123 10.11 -0.32 -0.70
CA VAL A 123 8.72 -0.33 -1.16
C VAL A 123 7.78 -0.92 -0.11
N SER A 124 6.59 -0.34 0.05
CA SER A 124 5.55 -0.74 1.01
C SER A 124 4.17 -0.91 0.34
N ASP A 125 4.16 -1.45 -0.88
CA ASP A 125 3.00 -1.53 -1.77
C ASP A 125 2.16 -2.81 -1.61
N LEU A 126 2.37 -3.60 -0.54
CA LEU A 126 1.61 -4.83 -0.30
C LEU A 126 0.13 -4.58 0.06
N GLY A 127 -0.20 -3.37 0.53
CA GLY A 127 -1.54 -3.07 1.02
C GLY A 127 -1.82 -3.55 2.45
N ILE A 128 -0.76 -3.79 3.22
CA ILE A 128 -0.78 -4.10 4.65
C ILE A 128 0.17 -3.14 5.35
N VAL A 129 -0.22 -2.64 6.50
CA VAL A 129 0.60 -1.81 7.39
C VAL A 129 0.70 -2.47 8.76
N TYR A 130 1.77 -2.19 9.51
CA TYR A 130 1.90 -2.62 10.89
C TYR A 130 1.75 -1.41 11.80
N GLN A 131 0.69 -1.37 12.60
CA GLN A 131 0.37 -0.28 13.52
C GLN A 131 -0.20 -0.85 14.81
N ASN A 132 0.01 -0.15 15.92
CA ASN A 132 -0.55 -0.50 17.24
C ASN A 132 -0.31 -1.95 17.72
N GLY A 133 0.73 -2.63 17.18
CA GLY A 133 1.06 -4.00 17.56
C GLY A 133 0.35 -5.10 16.74
N SER A 134 -0.40 -4.75 15.70
CA SER A 134 -1.09 -5.65 14.77
C SER A 134 -0.88 -5.24 13.32
N TYR A 135 -1.12 -6.19 12.39
CA TYR A 135 -1.16 -5.86 10.96
C TYR A 135 -2.58 -5.44 10.58
N GLU A 136 -2.68 -4.41 9.78
CA GLU A 136 -3.95 -3.86 9.29
C GLU A 136 -3.93 -3.72 7.77
N TYR A 137 -5.09 -3.91 7.13
CA TYR A 137 -5.21 -3.67 5.70
C TYR A 137 -5.31 -2.17 5.42
N SER A 138 -4.52 -1.68 4.47
CA SER A 138 -4.69 -0.35 3.88
C SER A 138 -5.57 -0.36 2.63
N LEU A 139 -6.04 -1.54 2.20
CA LEU A 139 -6.91 -1.76 1.06
C LEU A 139 -8.31 -2.16 1.53
N THR A 140 -9.33 -1.83 0.73
CA THR A 140 -10.74 -2.21 0.98
C THR A 140 -11.40 -2.75 -0.28
N GLY A 141 -12.57 -3.39 -0.14
CA GLY A 141 -13.40 -3.84 -1.25
C GLY A 141 -12.70 -4.81 -2.20
N THR A 142 -12.87 -4.61 -3.50
CA THR A 142 -12.34 -5.52 -4.54
C THR A 142 -10.81 -5.59 -4.56
N SER A 143 -10.12 -4.50 -4.22
CA SER A 143 -8.66 -4.48 -4.15
C SER A 143 -8.13 -5.38 -3.04
N LEU A 144 -8.80 -5.39 -1.87
CA LEU A 144 -8.48 -6.29 -0.78
C LEU A 144 -8.73 -7.75 -1.15
N LEU A 145 -9.87 -8.06 -1.76
CA LEU A 145 -10.17 -9.41 -2.25
C LEU A 145 -9.16 -9.88 -3.29
N ARG A 146 -8.69 -8.98 -4.15
CA ARG A 146 -7.63 -9.30 -5.13
C ARG A 146 -6.32 -9.62 -4.44
N LEU A 147 -5.88 -8.81 -3.48
CA LEU A 147 -4.68 -9.11 -2.68
C LEU A 147 -4.77 -10.49 -2.05
N LYS A 148 -5.89 -10.81 -1.38
CA LYS A 148 -6.11 -12.13 -0.76
C LYS A 148 -6.02 -13.26 -1.79
N ALA A 149 -6.68 -13.11 -2.95
CA ALA A 149 -6.61 -14.09 -4.02
C ALA A 149 -5.18 -14.32 -4.50
N ASP A 150 -4.40 -13.25 -4.71
CA ASP A 150 -3.02 -13.33 -5.17
C ASP A 150 -2.10 -13.99 -4.12
N VAL A 151 -2.25 -13.66 -2.83
CA VAL A 151 -1.48 -14.26 -1.75
C VAL A 151 -1.79 -15.75 -1.60
N PHE A 152 -3.06 -16.15 -1.65
CA PHE A 152 -3.48 -17.56 -1.59
C PHE A 152 -3.30 -18.31 -2.92
N GLY A 153 -2.84 -17.62 -3.98
CA GLY A 153 -2.55 -18.23 -5.29
C GLY A 153 -3.79 -18.61 -6.09
N LYS A 154 -4.90 -17.88 -5.90
CA LYS A 154 -6.15 -18.07 -6.65
C LYS A 154 -6.12 -17.28 -7.95
N SER A 155 -6.75 -17.81 -8.98
CA SER A 155 -6.82 -17.15 -10.30
C SER A 155 -7.83 -16.00 -10.33
N SER A 156 -8.88 -16.07 -9.52
CA SER A 156 -9.94 -15.05 -9.42
C SER A 156 -10.33 -14.83 -7.95
N THR A 157 -10.87 -13.66 -7.64
CA THR A 157 -11.46 -13.37 -6.34
C THR A 157 -12.64 -14.28 -5.99
N SER A 158 -13.34 -14.80 -7.01
CA SER A 158 -14.43 -15.79 -6.83
C SER A 158 -13.96 -17.20 -6.45
N ASP A 159 -12.66 -17.47 -6.52
CA ASP A 159 -12.05 -18.76 -6.17
C ASP A 159 -11.60 -18.81 -4.70
N LEU A 160 -11.71 -17.69 -3.97
CA LEU A 160 -11.46 -17.64 -2.53
C LEU A 160 -12.51 -18.48 -1.79
N ASP A 161 -12.09 -19.25 -0.82
CA ASP A 161 -13.03 -19.86 0.11
C ASP A 161 -13.41 -18.89 1.24
N ALA A 162 -14.46 -19.20 2.00
CA ALA A 162 -14.99 -18.29 3.01
C ALA A 162 -13.96 -17.91 4.10
N SER A 163 -13.01 -18.81 4.43
CA SER A 163 -11.95 -18.51 5.41
C SER A 163 -10.88 -17.62 4.82
N GLU A 164 -10.55 -17.77 3.53
CA GLU A 164 -9.59 -16.95 2.82
C GLU A 164 -10.15 -15.53 2.55
N GLU A 165 -11.45 -15.44 2.25
CA GLU A 165 -12.13 -14.15 2.06
C GLU A 165 -12.21 -13.34 3.36
N LEU A 166 -12.47 -14.01 4.49
CA LEU A 166 -12.58 -13.37 5.81
C LEU A 166 -11.26 -13.21 6.54
N ALA A 167 -10.14 -13.73 6.00
CA ALA A 167 -8.84 -13.68 6.66
C ALA A 167 -8.46 -12.23 7.05
N THR A 168 -8.10 -12.03 8.31
CA THR A 168 -7.55 -10.78 8.82
C THR A 168 -6.15 -10.52 8.28
N ALA A 169 -5.64 -9.29 8.42
CA ALA A 169 -4.28 -8.95 8.01
C ALA A 169 -3.24 -9.76 8.78
N ASP A 170 -3.46 -10.02 10.08
CA ASP A 170 -2.60 -10.86 10.89
C ASP A 170 -2.58 -12.32 10.39
N GLU A 171 -3.72 -12.90 10.05
CA GLU A 171 -3.81 -14.26 9.51
C GLU A 171 -3.15 -14.36 8.13
N LEU A 172 -3.32 -13.34 7.28
CA LEU A 172 -2.67 -13.28 5.98
C LEU A 172 -1.14 -13.20 6.12
N MET A 173 -0.65 -12.36 7.04
CA MET A 173 0.78 -12.25 7.36
C MET A 173 1.32 -13.54 8.00
N GLU A 174 0.55 -14.18 8.88
CA GLU A 174 0.93 -15.48 9.44
C GLU A 174 1.12 -16.54 8.35
N TYR A 175 0.18 -16.61 7.39
CA TYR A 175 0.31 -17.49 6.23
C TYR A 175 1.54 -17.16 5.37
N MET A 176 1.74 -15.87 5.04
CA MET A 176 2.90 -15.44 4.24
C MET A 176 4.24 -15.75 4.94
N CYS A 177 4.31 -15.59 6.26
CA CYS A 177 5.51 -15.84 7.05
C CYS A 177 5.73 -17.33 7.36
N SER A 178 4.74 -18.20 7.14
CA SER A 178 4.79 -19.63 7.46
C SER A 178 5.83 -20.40 6.62
N ASP A 179 6.18 -21.60 7.10
CA ASP A 179 7.09 -22.53 6.39
C ASP A 179 6.52 -22.99 5.04
N GLU A 180 5.19 -22.98 4.88
CA GLU A 180 4.50 -23.38 3.66
C GLU A 180 4.65 -22.34 2.54
N ARG A 181 4.84 -21.06 2.91
CA ARG A 181 4.94 -19.96 1.94
C ARG A 181 6.37 -19.43 1.85
N TYR A 182 6.76 -18.48 2.67
CA TYR A 182 8.06 -17.80 2.57
C TYR A 182 9.03 -18.17 3.70
N ALA A 183 8.59 -18.88 4.73
CA ALA A 183 9.39 -19.32 5.88
C ALA A 183 10.13 -18.16 6.60
N ILE A 184 9.49 -17.00 6.71
CA ILE A 184 10.09 -15.80 7.34
C ILE A 184 10.21 -16.01 8.86
N LYS A 185 9.24 -16.72 9.49
CA LYS A 185 9.23 -17.08 10.91
C LYS A 185 9.91 -18.43 11.19
N ALA A 186 10.54 -19.06 10.19
CA ALA A 186 11.19 -20.36 10.38
C ALA A 186 12.33 -20.28 11.39
N SER A 187 12.43 -21.31 12.23
CA SER A 187 13.54 -21.45 13.17
C SER A 187 14.67 -22.28 12.56
N TYR A 188 15.90 -21.85 12.76
CA TYR A 188 17.12 -22.50 12.27
C TYR A 188 18.03 -22.86 13.42
N THR A 189 18.71 -24.01 13.33
CA THR A 189 19.76 -24.39 14.28
C THR A 189 21.01 -23.54 14.05
N GLU A 190 21.90 -23.46 15.02
CA GLU A 190 23.16 -22.72 14.88
C GLU A 190 24.02 -23.23 13.70
N GLU A 191 23.98 -24.55 13.42
CA GLU A 191 24.66 -25.15 12.28
C GLU A 191 24.03 -24.70 10.95
N GLU A 192 22.69 -24.65 10.87
CA GLU A 192 21.96 -24.16 9.70
C GLU A 192 22.17 -22.64 9.49
N LYS A 193 22.22 -21.85 10.57
CA LYS A 193 22.52 -20.42 10.48
C LYS A 193 23.90 -20.15 9.88
N GLU A 194 24.92 -20.90 10.33
CA GLU A 194 26.27 -20.79 9.79
C GLU A 194 26.31 -21.24 8.33
N GLU A 195 25.63 -22.36 7.98
CA GLU A 195 25.56 -22.88 6.60
C GLU A 195 24.83 -21.94 5.64
N TYR A 196 23.72 -21.33 6.08
CA TYR A 196 22.89 -20.46 5.24
C TYR A 196 23.27 -18.99 5.31
N GLY A 197 24.18 -18.62 6.21
CA GLY A 197 24.67 -17.26 6.41
C GLY A 197 23.65 -16.34 7.09
N ILE A 198 22.75 -16.89 7.92
CA ILE A 198 21.71 -16.14 8.66
C ILE A 198 22.36 -15.34 9.78
N SER A 199 22.13 -14.04 9.81
CA SER A 199 22.77 -13.10 10.72
C SER A 199 21.95 -12.78 11.98
N VAL A 200 20.65 -13.10 11.97
CA VAL A 200 19.69 -12.74 13.06
C VAL A 200 18.90 -13.95 13.55
N ASP A 201 18.44 -13.91 14.80
CA ASP A 201 17.62 -14.97 15.42
C ASP A 201 16.12 -14.92 15.04
N GLY A 202 15.71 -13.85 14.35
CA GLY A 202 14.34 -13.60 13.93
C GLY A 202 14.20 -12.16 13.46
N TYR A 203 13.05 -11.84 12.86
CA TYR A 203 12.74 -10.52 12.31
C TYR A 203 11.64 -9.86 13.14
N THR A 204 11.70 -8.54 13.31
CA THR A 204 10.61 -7.76 13.91
C THR A 204 9.36 -7.82 13.02
N PRO A 205 8.16 -7.48 13.53
CA PRO A 205 6.95 -7.45 12.71
C PRO A 205 7.09 -6.56 11.47
N GLU A 206 7.72 -5.40 11.59
CA GLU A 206 7.98 -4.48 10.50
C GLU A 206 8.92 -5.11 9.45
N GLU A 207 10.00 -5.75 9.90
CA GLU A 207 10.95 -6.47 9.02
C GLU A 207 10.28 -7.65 8.34
N GLN A 208 9.38 -8.37 9.04
CA GLN A 208 8.58 -9.45 8.46
C GLN A 208 7.70 -8.92 7.33
N LEU A 209 7.05 -7.78 7.52
CA LEU A 209 6.22 -7.14 6.50
C LEU A 209 7.06 -6.72 5.28
N GLN A 210 8.18 -6.06 5.49
CA GLN A 210 9.10 -5.65 4.41
C GLN A 210 9.59 -6.85 3.60
N ILE A 211 10.05 -7.91 4.27
CA ILE A 211 10.50 -9.15 3.61
C ILE A 211 9.34 -9.81 2.86
N ALA A 212 8.14 -9.89 3.47
CA ALA A 212 6.96 -10.48 2.84
C ALA A 212 6.54 -9.70 1.59
N THR A 213 6.59 -8.38 1.60
CA THR A 213 6.31 -7.50 0.46
C THR A 213 7.23 -7.82 -0.73
N ILE A 214 8.54 -7.87 -0.51
CA ILE A 214 9.51 -8.18 -1.55
C ILE A 214 9.35 -9.62 -2.05
N ARG A 215 9.15 -10.58 -1.14
CA ARG A 215 8.91 -12.00 -1.48
C ARG A 215 7.63 -12.19 -2.30
N PHE A 216 6.59 -11.42 -1.99
CA PHE A 216 5.35 -11.42 -2.76
C PHE A 216 5.59 -10.91 -4.18
N GLY A 217 6.31 -9.80 -4.35
CA GLY A 217 6.70 -9.27 -5.66
C GLY A 217 7.52 -10.28 -6.48
N ILE A 218 8.51 -10.96 -5.87
CA ILE A 218 9.28 -12.03 -6.53
C ILE A 218 8.36 -13.19 -6.97
N SER A 219 7.36 -13.54 -6.14
CA SER A 219 6.41 -14.62 -6.45
C SER A 219 5.49 -14.25 -7.61
N ALA A 220 5.02 -13.01 -7.67
CA ALA A 220 4.17 -12.50 -8.75
C ALA A 220 4.92 -12.55 -10.10
N ASN A 221 6.22 -12.31 -10.09
CA ASN A 221 7.09 -12.38 -11.28
C ASN A 221 7.55 -13.81 -11.64
N SER A 222 7.17 -14.83 -10.87
CA SER A 222 7.71 -16.21 -11.02
C SER A 222 7.41 -16.88 -12.36
N TYR A 223 6.40 -16.46 -13.09
CA TYR A 223 6.07 -16.94 -14.44
C TYR A 223 7.03 -16.41 -15.53
N LYS A 224 7.61 -15.23 -15.30
CA LYS A 224 8.66 -14.65 -16.16
C LYS A 224 9.99 -14.75 -15.39
N ARG A 225 10.70 -15.86 -15.53
CA ARG A 225 12.05 -16.00 -14.96
C ARG A 225 12.92 -14.84 -15.46
N TYR A 226 13.60 -14.17 -14.54
CA TYR A 226 14.51 -13.04 -14.80
C TYR A 226 13.83 -11.66 -14.91
N VAL A 227 12.61 -11.46 -14.39
CA VAL A 227 12.07 -10.13 -14.15
C VAL A 227 12.50 -9.70 -12.74
N ALA A 228 13.28 -8.65 -12.67
CA ALA A 228 13.70 -8.08 -11.40
C ALA A 228 12.49 -7.51 -10.62
N THR A 229 12.52 -7.67 -9.31
CA THR A 229 11.53 -7.08 -8.40
C THR A 229 12.12 -5.82 -7.78
N THR A 230 11.42 -4.71 -7.85
CA THR A 230 11.85 -3.46 -7.23
C THR A 230 11.79 -3.57 -5.72
N VAL A 231 12.88 -3.22 -5.05
CA VAL A 231 13.03 -3.21 -3.59
C VAL A 231 12.95 -1.79 -3.04
N ALA A 232 13.55 -0.82 -3.75
CA ALA A 232 13.48 0.59 -3.42
C ALA A 232 13.52 1.44 -4.69
N THR A 233 12.84 2.56 -4.68
CA THR A 233 12.83 3.56 -5.76
C THR A 233 13.42 4.86 -5.27
N ASP A 234 13.91 5.69 -6.19
CA ASP A 234 14.47 7.01 -5.91
C ASP A 234 15.58 7.01 -4.84
N VAL A 235 16.47 5.99 -4.93
CA VAL A 235 17.54 5.81 -3.96
C VAL A 235 18.71 6.78 -4.20
N SER A 236 19.39 7.12 -3.11
CA SER A 236 20.58 7.99 -3.11
C SER A 236 21.78 7.35 -3.80
N GLU A 237 22.74 8.20 -4.24
CA GLU A 237 24.00 7.72 -4.81
C GLU A 237 24.80 6.87 -3.80
N GLU A 238 24.67 7.15 -2.51
CA GLU A 238 25.27 6.38 -1.42
C GLU A 238 24.72 4.95 -1.39
N THR A 239 23.42 4.78 -1.55
CA THR A 239 22.78 3.46 -1.64
C THR A 239 23.17 2.73 -2.92
N VAL A 240 23.20 3.41 -4.05
CA VAL A 240 23.70 2.85 -5.32
C VAL A 240 25.11 2.29 -5.14
N ALA A 241 26.03 3.09 -4.61
CA ALA A 241 27.41 2.67 -4.38
C ALA A 241 27.49 1.48 -3.39
N ALA A 242 26.73 1.56 -2.30
CA ALA A 242 26.73 0.52 -1.29
C ALA A 242 26.19 -0.83 -1.82
N VAL A 243 25.13 -0.84 -2.64
CA VAL A 243 24.61 -2.07 -3.27
C VAL A 243 25.65 -2.65 -4.23
N GLN A 244 26.25 -1.82 -5.09
CA GLN A 244 27.26 -2.27 -6.05
C GLN A 244 28.53 -2.82 -5.39
N GLU A 245 28.98 -2.21 -4.28
CA GLU A 245 30.14 -2.70 -3.52
C GLU A 245 29.86 -4.06 -2.85
N ASN A 246 28.62 -4.34 -2.45
CA ASN A 246 28.23 -5.54 -1.72
C ASN A 246 27.55 -6.62 -2.59
N GLN A 247 27.56 -6.51 -3.91
CA GLN A 247 26.94 -7.48 -4.84
C GLN A 247 27.35 -8.95 -4.58
N ASN A 248 28.55 -9.20 -4.07
CA ASN A 248 29.02 -10.56 -3.75
C ASN A 248 28.26 -11.18 -2.57
N GLU A 249 27.73 -10.37 -1.66
CA GLU A 249 26.97 -10.79 -0.47
C GLU A 249 25.45 -10.67 -0.70
N LEU A 250 25.03 -9.83 -1.65
CA LEU A 250 23.65 -9.54 -1.99
C LEU A 250 23.28 -10.22 -3.32
N GLN A 251 23.24 -11.54 -3.30
CA GLN A 251 22.98 -12.33 -4.52
C GLN A 251 21.64 -11.96 -5.16
N GLY A 252 21.68 -11.57 -6.42
CA GLY A 252 20.50 -11.17 -7.19
C GLY A 252 20.11 -9.71 -7.04
N ALA A 253 20.71 -8.95 -6.12
CA ALA A 253 20.48 -7.52 -6.02
C ALA A 253 21.26 -6.77 -7.10
N ASP A 254 20.59 -5.79 -7.70
CA ASP A 254 21.18 -4.90 -8.71
C ASP A 254 20.60 -3.48 -8.59
N VAL A 255 21.21 -2.55 -9.31
CA VAL A 255 20.77 -1.16 -9.40
C VAL A 255 20.43 -0.85 -10.83
N GLU A 256 19.21 -0.41 -11.05
CA GLU A 256 18.72 -0.04 -12.37
C GLU A 256 18.43 1.45 -12.45
N GLN A 257 18.69 2.03 -13.62
CA GLN A 257 18.31 3.39 -13.88
C GLN A 257 16.80 3.48 -14.06
N SER A 258 16.16 4.36 -13.32
CA SER A 258 14.73 4.63 -13.36
C SER A 258 14.46 6.12 -13.57
N SER A 259 13.22 6.52 -13.63
CA SER A 259 12.83 7.92 -13.68
C SER A 259 11.73 8.21 -12.68
N ARG A 260 11.84 9.34 -11.98
CA ARG A 260 10.82 9.86 -11.10
C ARG A 260 10.03 10.96 -11.81
N ARG A 261 8.70 10.89 -11.75
CA ARG A 261 7.83 11.94 -12.28
C ARG A 261 7.67 13.05 -11.25
N ILE A 262 7.94 14.29 -11.65
CA ILE A 262 7.82 15.49 -10.81
C ILE A 262 6.73 16.38 -11.37
N TYR A 263 5.82 16.80 -10.50
CA TYR A 263 4.74 17.74 -10.80
C TYR A 263 5.02 19.07 -10.13
N THR A 264 5.26 20.10 -10.96
CA THR A 264 5.52 21.46 -10.48
C THR A 264 4.21 22.09 -10.04
N ASP A 265 4.22 22.76 -8.88
CA ASP A 265 3.01 23.42 -8.33
C ASP A 265 1.80 22.47 -8.22
N SER A 266 2.07 21.24 -7.86
CA SER A 266 1.20 20.06 -7.85
C SER A 266 -0.23 20.36 -7.41
N ILE A 267 -0.42 20.98 -6.26
CA ILE A 267 -1.74 21.27 -5.68
C ILE A 267 -2.68 22.09 -6.58
N TYR A 268 -2.11 22.89 -7.49
CA TYR A 268 -2.92 23.72 -8.39
C TYR A 268 -3.32 22.99 -9.68
N PHE A 269 -2.60 21.91 -10.02
CA PHE A 269 -2.74 21.24 -11.30
C PHE A 269 -3.13 19.78 -11.21
N ALA A 270 -3.04 19.14 -10.04
CA ALA A 270 -3.29 17.73 -9.88
C ALA A 270 -4.61 17.22 -10.48
N PRO A 271 -5.77 17.89 -10.32
CA PRO A 271 -7.02 17.44 -10.92
C PRO A 271 -7.03 17.48 -12.46
N ILE A 272 -6.16 18.30 -13.07
CA ILE A 272 -6.04 18.40 -14.53
C ILE A 272 -5.01 17.38 -15.05
N ILE A 273 -3.82 17.41 -14.47
CA ILE A 273 -2.68 16.61 -14.93
C ILE A 273 -2.87 15.15 -14.55
N GLY A 274 -3.39 14.87 -13.36
CA GLY A 274 -3.46 13.53 -12.82
C GLY A 274 -2.12 13.05 -12.27
N TYR A 275 -1.92 11.74 -12.24
CA TYR A 275 -0.71 11.10 -11.73
C TYR A 275 -0.45 9.80 -12.49
N ILE A 276 0.76 9.25 -12.33
CA ILE A 276 1.18 7.98 -12.90
C ILE A 276 1.24 6.89 -11.83
N GLY A 277 1.14 5.63 -12.24
CA GLY A 277 1.24 4.48 -11.34
C GLY A 277 1.34 3.17 -12.13
N LYS A 278 1.55 2.04 -11.45
CA LYS A 278 1.62 0.72 -12.08
C LYS A 278 0.32 0.40 -12.82
N ALA A 279 0.41 -0.19 -14.01
CA ALA A 279 -0.74 -0.62 -14.77
C ALA A 279 -1.52 -1.72 -14.04
N SER A 280 -2.86 -1.59 -13.97
CA SER A 280 -3.73 -2.68 -13.57
C SER A 280 -3.94 -3.68 -14.72
N SER A 281 -4.42 -4.89 -14.42
CA SER A 281 -4.69 -5.88 -15.48
C SER A 281 -5.72 -5.39 -16.50
N GLU A 282 -6.73 -4.62 -16.07
CA GLU A 282 -7.77 -4.07 -16.92
C GLU A 282 -7.23 -2.95 -17.83
N GLU A 283 -6.42 -2.05 -17.26
CA GLU A 283 -5.75 -0.99 -18.04
C GLU A 283 -4.78 -1.57 -19.05
N LEU A 284 -4.05 -2.63 -18.66
CA LEU A 284 -3.10 -3.32 -19.54
C LEU A 284 -3.79 -3.91 -20.76
N GLU A 285 -4.95 -4.57 -20.61
CA GLU A 285 -5.70 -5.11 -21.73
C GLU A 285 -6.07 -4.00 -22.72
N ALA A 286 -6.55 -2.86 -22.24
CA ALA A 286 -6.90 -1.72 -23.08
C ALA A 286 -5.68 -1.10 -23.78
N LEU A 287 -4.57 -0.94 -23.08
CA LEU A 287 -3.34 -0.37 -23.63
C LEU A 287 -2.67 -1.30 -24.65
N GLN A 288 -2.73 -2.62 -24.44
CA GLN A 288 -2.20 -3.62 -25.37
C GLN A 288 -2.98 -3.73 -26.69
N GLU A 289 -4.24 -3.28 -26.74
CA GLU A 289 -4.96 -3.14 -28.00
C GLU A 289 -4.33 -2.07 -28.91
N GLU A 290 -3.73 -1.01 -28.32
CA GLU A 290 -3.08 0.07 -29.06
C GLU A 290 -1.59 -0.20 -29.28
N ASN A 291 -0.89 -0.68 -28.25
CA ASN A 291 0.53 -1.02 -28.29
C ASN A 291 0.82 -2.30 -27.47
N PRO A 292 1.15 -3.44 -28.13
CA PRO A 292 1.41 -4.71 -27.46
C PRO A 292 2.65 -4.74 -26.55
N ASP A 293 3.49 -3.70 -26.57
CA ASP A 293 4.73 -3.63 -25.79
C ASP A 293 4.50 -3.22 -24.32
N TYR A 294 3.24 -2.88 -23.94
CA TYR A 294 2.90 -2.63 -22.55
C TYR A 294 2.94 -3.91 -21.70
N GLU A 295 3.51 -3.79 -20.53
CA GLU A 295 3.66 -4.85 -19.53
C GLU A 295 3.02 -4.46 -18.19
N LEU A 296 2.68 -5.45 -17.35
CA LEU A 296 1.99 -5.25 -16.07
C LEU A 296 2.78 -4.35 -15.08
N ASN A 297 4.10 -4.30 -15.21
CA ASN A 297 4.96 -3.49 -14.35
C ASN A 297 5.22 -2.08 -14.92
N ASP A 298 4.63 -1.75 -16.06
CA ASP A 298 4.81 -0.42 -16.64
C ASP A 298 4.09 0.64 -15.80
N ILE A 299 4.74 1.79 -15.73
CA ILE A 299 4.16 2.99 -15.11
C ILE A 299 3.39 3.74 -16.18
N VAL A 300 2.09 3.89 -15.96
CA VAL A 300 1.14 4.49 -16.90
C VAL A 300 0.35 5.62 -16.24
N GLY A 301 -0.24 6.50 -17.03
CA GLY A 301 -1.12 7.55 -16.52
C GLY A 301 -2.41 6.98 -15.94
N LYS A 302 -2.74 7.33 -14.71
CA LYS A 302 -3.92 6.82 -13.98
C LYS A 302 -5.14 7.71 -14.14
N THR A 303 -4.93 9.01 -14.22
CA THR A 303 -6.00 10.00 -14.33
C THR A 303 -5.54 11.21 -15.15
N GLY A 304 -6.48 12.09 -15.52
CA GLY A 304 -6.20 13.40 -16.12
C GLY A 304 -5.47 13.35 -17.46
N ILE A 305 -4.61 14.33 -17.70
CA ILE A 305 -3.80 14.43 -18.93
C ILE A 305 -2.78 13.31 -19.01
N GLU A 306 -2.23 12.87 -17.89
CA GLU A 306 -1.30 11.73 -17.86
C GLU A 306 -1.95 10.48 -18.45
N GLN A 307 -3.21 10.20 -18.12
CA GLN A 307 -3.97 9.06 -18.68
C GLN A 307 -4.42 9.34 -20.12
N TYR A 308 -5.00 10.52 -20.36
CA TYR A 308 -5.58 10.82 -21.67
C TYR A 308 -4.55 10.89 -22.80
N MET A 309 -3.34 11.34 -22.49
CA MET A 309 -2.22 11.47 -23.42
C MET A 309 -1.16 10.39 -23.23
N GLU A 310 -1.53 9.25 -22.64
CA GLU A 310 -0.62 8.14 -22.32
C GLU A 310 0.23 7.73 -23.51
N THR A 311 -0.39 7.47 -24.66
CA THR A 311 0.29 6.99 -25.88
C THR A 311 1.28 8.01 -26.46
N GLU A 312 1.04 9.30 -26.21
CA GLU A 312 1.98 10.37 -26.64
C GLU A 312 3.12 10.54 -25.63
N LEU A 313 2.79 10.49 -24.33
CA LEU A 313 3.74 10.76 -23.24
C LEU A 313 4.72 9.60 -23.00
N GLN A 314 4.30 8.34 -23.16
CA GLN A 314 5.08 7.17 -22.73
C GLN A 314 6.38 6.94 -23.51
N GLY A 315 6.40 7.30 -24.81
CA GLY A 315 7.53 6.99 -25.69
C GLY A 315 7.63 5.51 -26.06
N THR A 316 8.74 5.12 -26.64
CA THR A 316 8.98 3.75 -27.11
C THR A 316 10.10 3.12 -26.32
N LYS A 317 9.86 1.93 -25.78
CA LYS A 317 10.89 1.17 -25.04
C LYS A 317 12.05 0.79 -25.96
N GLY A 318 13.26 0.82 -25.43
CA GLY A 318 14.42 0.15 -25.99
C GLY A 318 14.54 -1.30 -25.53
N TYR A 319 15.50 -2.01 -26.05
CA TYR A 319 15.86 -3.34 -25.55
C TYR A 319 17.35 -3.60 -25.66
N GLU A 320 17.85 -4.49 -24.79
CA GLU A 320 19.21 -4.99 -24.83
C GLU A 320 19.17 -6.53 -24.79
N LYS A 321 19.72 -7.18 -25.84
CA LYS A 321 19.88 -8.64 -25.89
C LYS A 321 21.29 -8.99 -25.49
N MET A 322 21.42 -9.88 -24.53
CA MET A 322 22.69 -10.28 -23.98
C MET A 322 22.78 -11.77 -23.74
N TYR A 323 24.00 -12.32 -23.80
CA TYR A 323 24.26 -13.63 -23.26
C TYR A 323 24.67 -13.52 -21.80
N VAL A 324 24.02 -14.30 -20.94
CA VAL A 324 24.34 -14.41 -19.52
C VAL A 324 24.81 -15.81 -19.18
N ASP A 325 25.65 -15.94 -18.14
CA ASP A 325 26.05 -17.23 -17.58
C ASP A 325 24.92 -17.81 -16.69
N SER A 326 25.18 -18.98 -16.10
CA SER A 326 24.23 -19.67 -15.21
C SER A 326 23.93 -18.91 -13.90
N VAL A 327 24.66 -17.84 -13.62
CA VAL A 327 24.51 -16.97 -12.43
C VAL A 327 23.99 -15.58 -12.81
N GLY A 328 23.61 -15.37 -14.09
CA GLY A 328 23.05 -14.12 -14.55
C GLY A 328 24.08 -13.04 -14.95
N ARG A 329 25.40 -13.32 -14.92
CA ARG A 329 26.40 -12.31 -15.33
C ARG A 329 26.39 -12.14 -16.82
N VAL A 330 26.39 -10.90 -17.28
CA VAL A 330 26.47 -10.55 -18.69
C VAL A 330 27.83 -10.98 -19.25
N LEU A 331 27.80 -11.83 -20.27
CA LEU A 331 28.97 -12.30 -20.99
C LEU A 331 29.24 -11.47 -22.24
N GLU A 332 28.17 -11.10 -22.95
CA GLU A 332 28.26 -10.38 -24.22
C GLU A 332 26.90 -9.73 -24.52
N VAL A 333 26.89 -8.46 -24.88
CA VAL A 333 25.72 -7.77 -25.45
C VAL A 333 25.71 -8.02 -26.95
N THR A 334 24.62 -8.59 -27.47
CA THR A 334 24.52 -8.98 -28.88
C THR A 334 23.78 -7.97 -29.73
N GLU A 335 22.78 -7.30 -29.15
CA GLU A 335 21.95 -6.32 -29.83
C GLU A 335 21.45 -5.28 -28.79
N GLN A 336 21.43 -4.02 -29.17
CA GLN A 336 20.92 -2.93 -28.34
C GLN A 336 20.12 -1.97 -29.21
N GLN A 337 18.96 -1.57 -28.71
CA GLN A 337 18.16 -0.47 -29.24
C GLN A 337 17.87 0.51 -28.12
N ASP A 338 18.31 1.74 -28.29
CA ASP A 338 18.05 2.79 -27.30
C ASP A 338 16.55 3.14 -27.26
N PRO A 339 15.98 3.48 -26.10
CA PRO A 339 14.60 3.93 -26.00
C PRO A 339 14.40 5.30 -26.63
N GLU A 340 13.21 5.54 -27.20
CA GLU A 340 12.82 6.84 -27.74
C GLU A 340 11.95 7.57 -26.72
N PRO A 341 12.29 8.80 -26.30
CA PRO A 341 11.49 9.56 -25.33
C PRO A 341 10.10 9.88 -25.87
N GLY A 342 9.13 10.00 -24.98
CA GLY A 342 7.77 10.42 -25.31
C GLY A 342 7.69 11.87 -25.81
N ASN A 343 6.60 12.20 -26.47
CA ASN A 343 6.32 13.53 -26.96
C ASN A 343 5.94 14.48 -25.84
N ASP A 344 6.37 15.73 -25.95
CA ASP A 344 5.97 16.80 -25.03
C ASP A 344 4.52 17.25 -25.33
N VAL A 345 3.73 17.50 -24.29
CA VAL A 345 2.35 17.96 -24.38
C VAL A 345 2.23 19.40 -23.89
N TYR A 346 1.59 20.24 -24.70
CA TYR A 346 1.30 21.65 -24.37
C TYR A 346 -0.18 21.86 -24.13
N LEU A 347 -0.52 22.35 -22.92
CA LEU A 347 -1.89 22.66 -22.55
C LEU A 347 -2.26 24.08 -22.95
N THR A 348 -3.55 24.36 -23.05
CA THR A 348 -4.07 25.73 -23.21
C THR A 348 -4.10 26.51 -21.90
N ILE A 349 -3.90 25.82 -20.77
CA ILE A 349 -3.89 26.41 -19.43
C ILE A 349 -2.75 27.42 -19.29
N ASP A 350 -3.03 28.54 -18.65
CA ASP A 350 -2.08 29.53 -18.21
C ASP A 350 -1.75 29.30 -16.73
N ARG A 351 -0.49 28.96 -16.43
CA ARG A 351 -0.03 28.59 -15.10
C ARG A 351 -0.36 29.64 -14.03
N ASP A 352 -0.03 30.89 -14.31
CA ASP A 352 -0.17 31.95 -13.32
C ASP A 352 -1.65 32.30 -13.08
N LEU A 353 -2.48 32.21 -14.14
CA LEU A 353 -3.92 32.40 -14.04
C LEU A 353 -4.59 31.26 -13.25
N GLN A 354 -4.16 30.02 -13.45
CA GLN A 354 -4.63 28.84 -12.70
C GLN A 354 -4.35 29.01 -11.20
N ILE A 355 -3.11 29.33 -10.85
CA ILE A 355 -2.68 29.56 -9.45
C ILE A 355 -3.48 30.71 -8.82
N ALA A 356 -3.60 31.84 -9.50
CA ALA A 356 -4.34 32.98 -9.00
C ALA A 356 -5.83 32.67 -8.79
N ALA A 357 -6.45 31.93 -9.73
CA ALA A 357 -7.84 31.52 -9.62
C ALA A 357 -8.08 30.57 -8.44
N TYR A 358 -7.17 29.62 -8.21
CA TYR A 358 -7.21 28.71 -7.06
C TYR A 358 -7.13 29.49 -5.74
N GLN A 359 -6.14 30.35 -5.59
CA GLN A 359 -5.93 31.15 -4.38
C GLN A 359 -7.12 32.08 -4.08
N ILE A 360 -7.70 32.70 -5.11
CA ILE A 360 -8.92 33.54 -4.96
C ILE A 360 -10.10 32.69 -4.51
N LEU A 361 -10.29 31.49 -5.09
CA LEU A 361 -11.37 30.58 -4.71
C LEU A 361 -11.22 30.15 -3.24
N GLU A 362 -10.05 29.68 -2.85
CA GLU A 362 -9.76 29.25 -1.48
C GLU A 362 -9.98 30.37 -0.45
N GLN A 363 -9.46 31.58 -0.74
CA GLN A 363 -9.67 32.74 0.11
C GLN A 363 -11.16 33.13 0.23
N LYS A 364 -11.95 32.97 -0.85
CA LYS A 364 -13.39 33.23 -0.83
C LYS A 364 -14.14 32.19 0.00
N LEU A 365 -13.78 30.92 -0.14
CA LEU A 365 -14.37 29.84 0.68
C LEU A 365 -14.06 30.04 2.17
N ALA A 366 -12.82 30.37 2.52
CA ALA A 366 -12.43 30.69 3.89
C ALA A 366 -13.25 31.90 4.44
N GLY A 367 -13.39 32.97 3.66
CA GLY A 367 -14.18 34.12 4.05
C GLY A 367 -15.68 33.82 4.26
N ILE A 368 -16.27 32.94 3.43
CA ILE A 368 -17.64 32.48 3.60
C ILE A 368 -17.75 31.61 4.85
N LEU A 369 -16.87 30.67 5.05
CA LEU A 369 -16.82 29.77 6.22
C LEU A 369 -16.75 30.60 7.52
N VAL A 370 -15.78 31.52 7.62
CA VAL A 370 -15.61 32.41 8.78
C VAL A 370 -16.87 33.21 9.05
N SER A 371 -17.56 33.69 8.02
CA SER A 371 -18.81 34.46 8.19
C SER A 371 -19.96 33.63 8.78
N LYS A 372 -19.90 32.31 8.68
CA LYS A 372 -20.90 31.37 9.18
C LYS A 372 -20.58 30.82 10.57
N ILE A 373 -19.31 30.89 11.00
CA ILE A 373 -18.89 30.35 12.30
C ILE A 373 -19.37 31.25 13.43
N GLN A 374 -20.03 30.66 14.42
CA GLN A 374 -20.50 31.33 15.62
C GLN A 374 -19.91 30.70 16.90
N ASN A 375 -19.72 31.55 17.91
CA ASN A 375 -19.19 31.11 19.21
C ASN A 375 -20.28 30.43 20.06
N THR A 376 -20.79 29.31 19.57
CA THR A 376 -21.81 28.49 20.24
C THR A 376 -21.34 27.02 20.26
N LYS A 377 -21.89 26.21 21.20
CA LYS A 377 -21.58 24.77 21.30
C LYS A 377 -22.33 23.96 20.26
N GLU A 378 -23.57 24.27 20.02
CA GLU A 378 -24.47 23.52 19.15
C GLU A 378 -25.24 24.47 18.23
N TYR A 379 -25.69 23.92 17.11
CA TYR A 379 -26.59 24.62 16.19
C TYR A 379 -27.96 24.77 16.84
N ILE A 380 -28.42 26.00 16.93
CA ILE A 380 -29.78 26.30 17.40
C ILE A 380 -30.67 26.35 16.17
N GLN A 381 -31.44 25.29 15.94
CA GLN A 381 -32.36 25.20 14.81
C GLN A 381 -33.41 26.29 14.85
N GLY A 382 -33.36 27.21 13.86
CA GLY A 382 -34.37 28.20 13.56
C GLY A 382 -35.21 27.81 12.35
N ASN A 383 -36.10 28.64 11.90
CA ASN A 383 -36.86 28.50 10.63
C ASN A 383 -36.00 28.92 9.42
N ASP A 384 -34.73 28.56 9.41
CA ASP A 384 -33.72 29.18 8.58
C ASP A 384 -33.69 28.57 7.18
N SER A 385 -33.50 29.40 6.17
CA SER A 385 -33.20 28.99 4.81
C SER A 385 -31.74 28.45 4.76
N ALA A 386 -31.39 27.67 3.75
CA ALA A 386 -30.03 27.18 3.55
C ALA A 386 -28.95 28.29 3.54
N SER A 387 -29.34 29.55 3.27
CA SER A 387 -28.46 30.72 3.34
C SER A 387 -28.12 31.17 4.77
N GLU A 388 -28.90 30.73 5.76
CA GLU A 388 -28.82 31.14 7.17
C GLU A 388 -28.16 30.04 8.05
N ILE A 389 -27.64 28.95 7.44
CA ILE A 389 -26.92 27.93 8.16
C ILE A 389 -25.71 28.54 8.86
N MET A 390 -25.61 28.31 10.16
CA MET A 390 -24.52 28.74 11.03
C MET A 390 -23.73 27.51 11.50
N ILE A 391 -22.44 27.68 11.66
CA ILE A 391 -21.53 26.64 12.10
C ILE A 391 -21.10 26.93 13.54
N PRO A 392 -21.41 26.06 14.51
CA PRO A 392 -20.87 26.17 15.86
C PRO A 392 -19.36 26.11 15.85
N ILE A 393 -18.66 26.91 16.65
CA ILE A 393 -17.20 26.82 16.76
C ILE A 393 -16.75 25.44 17.28
N TYR A 394 -17.58 24.71 18.01
CA TYR A 394 -17.29 23.38 18.50
C TYR A 394 -17.26 22.33 17.38
N ASP A 395 -18.03 22.52 16.31
CA ASP A 395 -17.92 21.71 15.11
C ASP A 395 -16.59 21.94 14.39
N VAL A 396 -16.05 23.17 14.43
CA VAL A 396 -14.70 23.47 13.91
C VAL A 396 -13.61 22.78 14.73
N TYR A 397 -13.71 22.82 16.08
CA TYR A 397 -12.76 22.11 16.93
C TYR A 397 -12.83 20.59 16.69
N TYR A 398 -14.03 20.04 16.56
CA TYR A 398 -14.22 18.63 16.28
C TYR A 398 -13.69 18.25 14.91
N ALA A 399 -13.94 19.06 13.89
CA ALA A 399 -13.46 18.81 12.53
C ALA A 399 -11.94 18.64 12.44
N LEU A 400 -11.16 19.32 13.29
CA LEU A 400 -9.71 19.13 13.34
C LEU A 400 -9.30 17.73 13.81
N ILE A 401 -10.10 17.11 14.66
CA ILE A 401 -9.89 15.73 15.14
C ILE A 401 -10.45 14.75 14.11
N ASP A 402 -11.67 15.00 13.63
CA ASP A 402 -12.38 14.12 12.71
C ASP A 402 -11.64 13.94 11.38
N ASN A 403 -11.05 15.02 10.87
CA ASN A 403 -10.28 15.04 9.62
C ASN A 403 -8.76 14.79 9.82
N TYR A 404 -8.34 14.25 10.96
CA TYR A 404 -6.93 13.91 11.26
C TYR A 404 -5.94 15.07 11.10
N ILE A 405 -6.38 16.33 11.31
CA ILE A 405 -5.49 17.47 11.39
C ILE A 405 -4.76 17.46 12.74
N ILE A 406 -5.48 17.05 13.80
CA ILE A 406 -4.91 16.65 15.08
C ILE A 406 -4.90 15.12 15.10
N ASP A 407 -3.73 14.56 15.17
CA ASP A 407 -3.53 13.11 15.29
C ASP A 407 -3.75 12.66 16.75
N ILE A 408 -4.91 12.06 17.00
CA ILE A 408 -5.24 11.54 18.34
C ILE A 408 -4.51 10.26 18.70
N THR A 409 -3.92 9.55 17.74
CA THR A 409 -3.14 8.33 18.00
C THR A 409 -1.82 8.66 18.68
N HIS A 410 -1.20 9.77 18.30
CA HIS A 410 0.02 10.29 18.91
C HIS A 410 -0.12 10.55 20.42
N PHE A 411 -1.35 10.81 20.91
CA PHE A 411 -1.57 11.10 22.34
C PHE A 411 -1.16 9.96 23.29
N SER A 412 -1.07 8.75 22.78
CA SER A 412 -0.64 7.56 23.54
C SER A 412 0.84 7.23 23.40
N GLU A 413 1.59 7.93 22.55
CA GLU A 413 2.99 7.66 22.30
C GLU A 413 3.93 8.19 23.39
N ASP A 414 5.13 7.65 23.45
CA ASP A 414 6.11 7.97 24.50
C ASP A 414 6.56 9.44 24.43
N ASP A 415 6.67 10.01 23.23
CA ASP A 415 7.09 11.39 22.95
C ASP A 415 5.94 12.41 22.95
N ALA A 416 4.68 11.97 23.15
CA ALA A 416 3.54 12.85 23.31
C ALA A 416 3.78 13.91 24.39
N THR A 417 3.27 15.12 24.16
CA THR A 417 3.39 16.24 25.11
C THR A 417 2.58 16.02 26.39
N ASP A 418 2.86 16.81 27.43
CA ASP A 418 2.08 16.76 28.68
C ASP A 418 0.59 17.08 28.46
N LEU A 419 0.26 17.95 27.50
CA LEU A 419 -1.11 18.28 27.15
C LEU A 419 -1.80 17.08 26.47
N GLU A 420 -1.17 16.47 25.47
CA GLU A 420 -1.69 15.28 24.78
C GLU A 420 -1.95 14.15 25.77
N LYS A 421 -0.97 13.80 26.60
CA LYS A 421 -1.12 12.80 27.68
C LYS A 421 -2.25 13.12 28.65
N SER A 422 -2.42 14.39 29.01
CA SER A 422 -3.51 14.82 29.89
C SER A 422 -4.89 14.67 29.23
N VAL A 423 -5.01 15.01 27.94
CA VAL A 423 -6.24 14.84 27.16
C VAL A 423 -6.54 13.35 27.02
N TYR A 424 -5.55 12.53 26.71
CA TYR A 424 -5.69 11.08 26.57
C TYR A 424 -6.20 10.40 27.85
N GLN A 425 -5.69 10.78 29.02
CA GLN A 425 -6.18 10.21 30.29
C GLN A 425 -7.66 10.54 30.55
N ARG A 426 -8.12 11.74 30.17
CA ARG A 426 -9.54 12.11 30.22
C ARG A 426 -10.37 11.33 29.21
N PHE A 427 -9.82 11.11 28.02
CA PHE A 427 -10.45 10.29 26.98
C PHE A 427 -10.65 8.84 27.45
N LEU A 428 -9.64 8.20 28.02
CA LEU A 428 -9.75 6.84 28.55
C LEU A 428 -10.87 6.74 29.60
N SER A 429 -10.95 7.72 30.50
CA SER A 429 -12.03 7.76 31.51
C SER A 429 -13.41 7.98 30.88
N LYS A 430 -13.53 8.82 29.85
CA LYS A 430 -14.79 9.05 29.09
C LYS A 430 -15.20 7.77 28.37
N ARG A 431 -14.26 7.05 27.72
CA ARG A 431 -14.52 5.80 27.02
C ARG A 431 -15.03 4.72 27.97
N GLU A 432 -14.38 4.50 29.09
CA GLU A 432 -14.85 3.56 30.11
C GLU A 432 -16.26 3.89 30.61
N GLN A 433 -16.57 5.16 30.86
CA GLN A 433 -17.88 5.61 31.28
C GLN A 433 -18.96 5.43 30.20
N ALA A 434 -18.65 5.76 28.96
CA ALA A 434 -19.57 5.63 27.84
C ALA A 434 -19.89 4.16 27.58
N VAL A 435 -18.88 3.30 27.49
CA VAL A 435 -19.04 1.85 27.28
C VAL A 435 -19.82 1.23 28.46
N ALA A 436 -19.48 1.57 29.70
CA ALA A 436 -20.24 1.09 30.87
C ALA A 436 -21.72 1.52 30.83
N SER A 437 -22.03 2.75 30.39
CA SER A 437 -23.39 3.26 30.26
C SER A 437 -24.16 2.56 29.15
N ILE A 438 -23.52 2.32 27.99
CA ILE A 438 -24.07 1.55 26.88
C ILE A 438 -24.39 0.12 27.33
N MET A 439 -23.45 -0.55 27.97
CA MET A 439 -23.63 -1.93 28.46
C MET A 439 -24.69 -2.02 29.55
N ALA A 440 -24.80 -1.01 30.41
CA ALA A 440 -25.87 -0.95 31.42
C ALA A 440 -27.24 -0.84 30.75
N GLU A 441 -27.41 -0.03 29.72
CA GLU A 441 -28.68 0.10 28.97
C GLU A 441 -29.03 -1.19 28.21
N LEU A 442 -28.06 -1.80 27.52
CA LEU A 442 -28.25 -3.06 26.78
C LEU A 442 -28.57 -4.26 27.71
N ASN A 443 -28.04 -4.27 28.94
CA ASN A 443 -28.35 -5.31 29.93
C ASN A 443 -29.65 -5.06 30.72
N ASN A 444 -30.24 -3.85 30.62
CA ASN A 444 -31.43 -3.50 31.36
C ASN A 444 -32.67 -4.17 30.76
N GLU A 445 -33.40 -5.00 31.55
CA GLU A 445 -34.66 -5.62 31.11
C GLU A 445 -35.76 -4.59 30.76
N ASN A 446 -35.68 -3.38 31.33
CA ASN A 446 -36.56 -2.26 31.06
C ASN A 446 -35.80 -1.13 30.34
N ALA A 447 -35.00 -1.49 29.32
CA ALA A 447 -34.24 -0.53 28.53
C ALA A 447 -35.16 0.56 27.94
N ALA A 448 -34.66 1.80 27.90
CA ALA A 448 -35.45 2.90 27.39
C ALA A 448 -35.67 2.78 25.87
N ALA A 449 -36.86 3.16 25.39
CA ALA A 449 -37.11 3.32 23.96
C ALA A 449 -36.15 4.36 23.39
N TYR A 450 -35.68 4.19 22.14
CA TYR A 450 -34.64 5.02 21.51
C TYR A 450 -35.00 6.52 21.59
N GLN A 451 -36.25 6.90 21.30
CA GLN A 451 -36.69 8.30 21.39
C GLN A 451 -36.49 8.96 22.77
N ASN A 452 -36.43 8.16 23.85
CA ASN A 452 -36.31 8.64 25.23
C ASN A 452 -34.85 8.74 25.72
N LEU A 453 -33.89 8.30 24.93
CA LEU A 453 -32.46 8.40 25.23
C LEU A 453 -31.95 9.84 25.07
N SER A 454 -30.85 10.18 25.75
CA SER A 454 -30.11 11.42 25.47
C SER A 454 -29.57 11.40 24.04
N GLN A 455 -29.30 12.57 23.44
CA GLN A 455 -28.77 12.63 22.09
C GLN A 455 -27.42 11.90 21.97
N GLU A 456 -26.57 12.02 22.96
CA GLU A 456 -25.31 11.28 23.05
C GLU A 456 -25.55 9.76 23.00
N MET A 457 -26.45 9.24 23.84
CA MET A 457 -26.76 7.81 23.86
C MET A 457 -27.44 7.35 22.56
N LYS A 458 -28.29 8.17 21.95
CA LYS A 458 -28.89 7.87 20.64
C LYS A 458 -27.81 7.69 19.58
N ASN A 459 -26.83 8.59 19.54
CA ASN A 459 -25.74 8.49 18.58
C ASN A 459 -24.89 7.24 18.81
N TYR A 460 -24.62 6.88 20.06
CA TYR A 460 -23.91 5.62 20.36
C TYR A 460 -24.69 4.38 19.92
N MET A 461 -26.00 4.32 20.19
CA MET A 461 -26.84 3.19 19.79
C MET A 461 -26.99 3.07 18.28
N SER A 462 -27.09 4.20 17.57
CA SER A 462 -27.11 4.21 16.12
C SER A 462 -25.79 3.70 15.54
N TYR A 463 -24.66 4.21 16.05
CA TYR A 463 -23.32 3.79 15.64
C TYR A 463 -23.09 2.28 15.84
N ILE A 464 -23.53 1.73 16.98
CA ILE A 464 -23.44 0.29 17.23
C ILE A 464 -24.16 -0.51 16.14
N VAL A 465 -25.33 -0.07 15.68
CA VAL A 465 -26.07 -0.82 14.65
C VAL A 465 -25.46 -0.61 13.27
N SER A 466 -25.19 0.65 12.87
CA SER A 466 -24.76 0.98 11.51
C SER A 466 -23.29 0.58 11.22
N ASP A 467 -22.40 0.80 12.20
CA ASP A 467 -20.96 0.69 11.96
C ASP A 467 -20.36 -0.55 12.64
N VAL A 468 -20.71 -0.81 13.91
CA VAL A 468 -20.14 -1.96 14.62
C VAL A 468 -20.77 -3.28 14.17
N LEU A 469 -22.10 -3.35 14.02
CA LEU A 469 -22.80 -4.60 13.71
C LEU A 469 -23.06 -4.81 12.21
N MET A 470 -23.39 -3.75 11.46
CA MET A 470 -23.66 -3.81 10.02
C MET A 470 -22.45 -3.36 9.18
N GLY A 471 -21.37 -2.89 9.79
CA GLY A 471 -20.12 -2.52 9.10
C GLY A 471 -19.46 -3.69 8.37
N ASP A 472 -18.16 -3.62 8.12
CA ASP A 472 -17.42 -4.59 7.29
C ASP A 472 -17.57 -6.04 7.77
N ASN A 473 -17.72 -6.25 9.08
CA ASN A 473 -17.90 -7.59 9.65
C ASN A 473 -19.28 -8.19 9.46
N GLN A 474 -20.31 -7.40 9.14
CA GLN A 474 -21.68 -7.87 8.89
C GLN A 474 -22.20 -8.86 9.94
N VAL A 475 -21.94 -8.61 11.24
CA VAL A 475 -22.49 -9.42 12.34
C VAL A 475 -24.01 -9.36 12.33
N LEU A 476 -24.58 -8.18 12.07
CA LEU A 476 -25.97 -8.00 11.67
C LEU A 476 -25.99 -7.93 10.14
N MET A 477 -26.46 -9.02 9.52
CA MET A 477 -26.43 -9.21 8.06
C MET A 477 -27.38 -8.26 7.36
N SER A 478 -26.85 -7.25 6.69
CA SER A 478 -27.65 -6.23 6.00
C SER A 478 -28.63 -6.83 4.98
N ASP A 479 -28.21 -7.87 4.26
CA ASP A 479 -29.02 -8.58 3.26
C ASP A 479 -30.15 -9.45 3.89
N ALA A 480 -30.00 -9.86 5.15
CA ALA A 480 -31.00 -10.64 5.86
C ALA A 480 -32.07 -9.77 6.53
N VAL A 481 -31.77 -8.49 6.78
CA VAL A 481 -32.67 -7.56 7.47
C VAL A 481 -33.82 -7.16 6.53
N ASP A 482 -35.05 -7.50 6.91
CA ASP A 482 -36.24 -7.02 6.20
C ASP A 482 -36.59 -5.60 6.64
N THR A 483 -36.27 -4.62 5.79
CA THR A 483 -36.54 -3.20 6.06
C THR A 483 -38.04 -2.85 6.09
N SER A 484 -38.93 -3.74 5.66
CA SER A 484 -40.39 -3.61 5.77
C SER A 484 -40.96 -4.21 7.06
N ASP A 485 -40.15 -4.86 7.87
CA ASP A 485 -40.52 -5.45 9.12
C ASP A 485 -40.99 -4.41 10.14
N ALA A 486 -42.03 -4.75 10.92
CA ALA A 486 -42.62 -3.83 11.90
C ALA A 486 -41.67 -3.47 13.04
N THR A 487 -40.80 -4.41 13.47
CA THR A 487 -39.80 -4.15 14.52
C THR A 487 -38.65 -3.32 14.00
N TYR A 488 -38.22 -3.57 12.74
CA TYR A 488 -37.26 -2.71 12.08
C TYR A 488 -37.78 -1.27 12.01
N THR A 489 -39.03 -1.06 11.57
CA THR A 489 -39.66 0.27 11.51
C THR A 489 -39.81 0.90 12.91
N ALA A 490 -40.19 0.12 13.92
CA ALA A 490 -40.31 0.58 15.30
C ALA A 490 -38.97 1.05 15.91
N TRP A 491 -37.83 0.46 15.45
CA TRP A 491 -36.48 0.92 15.82
C TRP A 491 -36.01 2.12 15.02
N THR A 492 -36.07 2.05 13.68
CA THR A 492 -35.43 3.04 12.79
C THR A 492 -36.26 4.27 12.49
N THR A 493 -37.59 4.17 12.51
CA THR A 493 -38.51 5.25 12.07
C THR A 493 -39.37 5.76 13.22
N ASP A 494 -40.02 4.87 13.96
CA ASP A 494 -40.91 5.24 15.06
C ASP A 494 -40.15 5.52 16.36
N GLU A 495 -38.95 4.96 16.51
CA GLU A 495 -38.04 5.09 17.66
C GLU A 495 -38.70 4.64 19.01
N VAL A 496 -39.69 3.77 18.97
CA VAL A 496 -40.53 3.42 20.13
C VAL A 496 -40.05 2.19 20.90
N ILE A 497 -39.05 1.48 20.41
CA ILE A 497 -38.43 0.33 21.08
C ILE A 497 -36.98 0.63 21.46
N SER A 498 -36.44 -0.18 22.39
CA SER A 498 -35.02 -0.12 22.77
C SER A 498 -34.12 -0.88 21.79
N LEU A 499 -32.82 -0.59 21.78
CA LEU A 499 -31.84 -1.37 21.02
C LEU A 499 -31.79 -2.84 21.52
N ARG A 500 -31.95 -3.06 22.83
CA ARG A 500 -32.07 -4.41 23.39
C ARG A 500 -33.18 -5.20 22.70
N GLU A 501 -34.40 -4.62 22.64
CA GLU A 501 -35.56 -5.30 22.01
C GLU A 501 -35.29 -5.58 20.52
N TYR A 502 -34.69 -4.62 19.82
CA TYR A 502 -34.34 -4.79 18.41
C TYR A 502 -33.32 -5.92 18.20
N LEU A 503 -32.22 -5.99 18.98
CA LEU A 503 -31.21 -7.04 18.87
C LEU A 503 -31.75 -8.42 19.24
N GLN A 504 -32.58 -8.52 20.28
CA GLN A 504 -33.25 -9.79 20.64
C GLN A 504 -34.17 -10.27 19.52
N TYR A 505 -34.89 -9.35 18.89
CA TYR A 505 -35.71 -9.67 17.72
C TYR A 505 -34.84 -10.11 16.52
N ALA A 506 -33.77 -9.39 16.21
CA ALA A 506 -32.85 -9.73 15.13
C ALA A 506 -32.26 -11.16 15.30
N ILE A 507 -31.90 -11.54 16.52
CA ILE A 507 -31.47 -12.91 16.85
C ILE A 507 -32.61 -13.93 16.55
N SER A 508 -33.84 -13.63 16.95
CA SER A 508 -34.97 -14.53 16.72
C SER A 508 -35.33 -14.72 15.25
N MET A 509 -35.00 -13.72 14.41
CA MET A 509 -35.21 -13.73 12.97
C MET A 509 -34.00 -14.26 12.18
N ASN A 510 -32.93 -14.70 12.87
CA ASN A 510 -31.65 -15.12 12.27
C ASN A 510 -31.01 -14.02 11.39
N TRP A 511 -31.13 -12.75 11.80
CA TRP A 511 -30.43 -11.64 11.16
C TRP A 511 -28.97 -11.48 11.65
N ILE A 512 -28.63 -12.16 12.77
CA ILE A 512 -27.28 -12.15 13.34
C ILE A 512 -26.51 -13.37 12.80
N ASP A 513 -25.34 -13.11 12.22
CA ASP A 513 -24.39 -14.15 11.85
C ASP A 513 -23.59 -14.59 13.08
N VAL A 514 -24.02 -15.68 13.68
CA VAL A 514 -23.45 -16.23 14.91
C VAL A 514 -22.01 -16.73 14.67
N THR A 515 -21.66 -17.13 13.45
CA THR A 515 -20.33 -17.66 13.14
C THR A 515 -19.21 -16.63 13.31
N LYS A 516 -19.55 -15.35 13.23
CA LYS A 516 -18.61 -14.24 13.39
C LYS A 516 -18.31 -13.86 14.85
N ILE A 517 -19.10 -14.38 15.79
CA ILE A 517 -19.00 -14.04 17.21
C ILE A 517 -18.86 -15.25 18.15
N SER A 518 -19.11 -16.49 17.69
CA SER A 518 -19.21 -17.68 18.58
C SER A 518 -18.05 -18.66 18.48
N GLY A 519 -17.08 -18.46 17.57
CA GLY A 519 -16.10 -19.52 17.30
C GLY A 519 -16.78 -20.85 16.88
N ASP A 520 -16.26 -21.99 17.34
CA ASP A 520 -16.69 -23.33 16.89
C ASP A 520 -17.86 -23.95 17.67
N ASP A 521 -18.66 -23.20 18.46
CA ASP A 521 -19.74 -23.77 19.25
C ASP A 521 -21.09 -23.77 18.50
N PRO A 522 -21.61 -24.96 18.04
CA PRO A 522 -22.77 -25.02 17.15
C PRO A 522 -24.14 -25.03 17.88
N TYR A 523 -24.21 -24.96 19.22
CA TYR A 523 -25.43 -25.12 19.98
C TYR A 523 -25.65 -24.00 21.00
N LEU A 524 -25.87 -22.77 20.53
CA LEU A 524 -26.15 -21.62 21.37
C LEU A 524 -27.66 -21.34 21.42
N ASP A 525 -28.17 -21.00 22.59
CA ASP A 525 -29.53 -20.47 22.72
C ASP A 525 -29.56 -18.95 22.46
N SER A 526 -30.78 -18.40 22.28
CA SER A 526 -30.91 -16.95 21.96
C SER A 526 -30.35 -16.03 23.04
N GLN A 527 -30.27 -16.48 24.28
CA GLN A 527 -29.72 -15.68 25.37
C GLN A 527 -28.18 -15.72 25.36
N GLU A 528 -27.61 -16.87 25.05
CA GLU A 528 -26.17 -17.03 24.87
C GLU A 528 -25.68 -16.19 23.66
N ILE A 529 -26.40 -16.25 22.53
CA ILE A 529 -26.10 -15.42 21.36
C ILE A 529 -26.17 -13.94 21.73
N TYR A 530 -27.18 -13.51 22.49
CA TYR A 530 -27.29 -12.12 22.92
C TYR A 530 -26.08 -11.68 23.76
N GLN A 531 -25.60 -12.54 24.68
CA GLN A 531 -24.41 -12.23 25.47
C GLN A 531 -23.15 -12.09 24.59
N LEU A 532 -22.98 -12.98 23.61
CA LEU A 532 -21.87 -12.89 22.66
C LEU A 532 -21.92 -11.58 21.82
N VAL A 533 -23.12 -11.18 21.38
CA VAL A 533 -23.30 -9.88 20.71
C VAL A 533 -22.89 -8.72 21.62
N LEU A 534 -23.23 -8.76 22.90
CA LEU A 534 -22.84 -7.74 23.86
C LEU A 534 -21.32 -7.71 24.09
N GLU A 535 -20.69 -8.87 24.21
CA GLU A 535 -19.22 -8.99 24.35
C GLU A 535 -18.52 -8.45 23.10
N TYR A 536 -19.02 -8.78 21.92
CA TYR A 536 -18.52 -8.26 20.66
C TYR A 536 -18.62 -6.71 20.59
N ILE A 537 -19.81 -6.15 20.89
CA ILE A 537 -20.02 -4.69 20.95
C ILE A 537 -19.05 -4.04 21.94
N GLN A 538 -18.89 -4.61 23.12
CA GLN A 538 -18.01 -4.06 24.15
C GLN A 538 -16.56 -4.05 23.69
N SER A 539 -16.08 -5.13 23.09
CA SER A 539 -14.70 -5.24 22.57
C SER A 539 -14.48 -4.25 21.43
N ALA A 540 -15.39 -4.21 20.46
CA ALA A 540 -15.31 -3.31 19.33
C ALA A 540 -15.24 -1.84 19.78
N LEU A 541 -16.14 -1.38 20.65
CA LEU A 541 -16.15 0.01 21.14
C LEU A 541 -14.90 0.42 21.93
N MET A 542 -14.16 -0.54 22.48
CA MET A 542 -12.90 -0.26 23.20
C MET A 542 -11.74 0.01 22.26
N GLU A 543 -11.77 -0.49 21.03
CA GLU A 543 -10.68 -0.42 20.05
C GLU A 543 -10.98 0.52 18.88
N ASP A 544 -12.27 0.77 18.62
CA ASP A 544 -12.75 1.52 17.47
C ASP A 544 -12.34 3.01 17.51
N MET A 545 -11.66 3.45 16.45
CA MET A 545 -11.15 4.81 16.28
C MET A 545 -12.28 5.82 16.04
N GLU A 546 -13.27 5.48 15.23
CA GLU A 546 -14.39 6.38 14.90
C GLU A 546 -15.29 6.59 16.10
N PHE A 547 -15.51 5.54 16.91
CA PHE A 547 -16.15 5.71 18.23
C PHE A 547 -15.29 6.61 19.11
N GLY A 548 -13.97 6.44 19.09
CA GLY A 548 -13.02 7.32 19.79
C GLY A 548 -13.20 8.79 19.41
N LYS A 549 -13.27 9.13 18.13
CA LYS A 549 -13.52 10.49 17.65
C LYS A 549 -14.86 11.03 18.15
N MET A 550 -15.91 10.21 18.13
CA MET A 550 -17.22 10.57 18.67
C MET A 550 -17.14 10.93 20.17
N LEU A 551 -16.32 10.23 20.95
CA LEU A 551 -16.10 10.55 22.36
C LEU A 551 -15.39 11.91 22.52
N TYR A 552 -14.40 12.24 21.70
CA TYR A 552 -13.77 13.57 21.71
C TYR A 552 -14.79 14.68 21.41
N LYS A 553 -15.73 14.46 20.49
CA LYS A 553 -16.83 15.40 20.26
C LYS A 553 -17.61 15.68 21.55
N TYR A 554 -17.99 14.63 22.28
CA TYR A 554 -18.72 14.80 23.55
C TYR A 554 -17.85 15.37 24.66
N MET A 555 -16.55 15.06 24.70
CA MET A 555 -15.62 15.72 25.63
C MET A 555 -15.54 17.23 25.40
N LEU A 556 -15.60 17.68 24.14
CA LEU A 556 -15.70 19.12 23.80
C LEU A 556 -17.02 19.71 24.28
N LEU A 557 -18.15 19.07 23.98
CA LEU A 557 -19.49 19.55 24.38
C LEU A 557 -19.68 19.61 25.89
N ASP A 558 -19.07 18.67 26.65
CA ASP A 558 -19.11 18.55 28.10
C ASP A 558 -18.04 19.39 28.84
N ASP A 559 -17.23 20.19 28.12
CA ASP A 559 -16.08 20.95 28.63
C ASP A 559 -14.98 20.09 29.31
N GLN A 560 -14.94 18.80 29.00
CA GLN A 560 -13.85 17.90 29.43
C GLN A 560 -12.57 18.11 28.58
N MET A 561 -12.72 18.63 27.38
CA MET A 561 -11.69 19.17 26.51
C MET A 561 -12.12 20.56 26.07
N THR A 562 -11.25 21.52 26.16
CA THR A 562 -11.59 22.92 25.85
C THR A 562 -11.10 23.32 24.46
N GLY A 563 -11.78 24.23 23.78
CA GLY A 563 -11.30 24.79 22.52
C GLY A 563 -9.89 25.42 22.61
N ARG A 564 -9.48 25.87 23.81
CA ARG A 564 -8.10 26.35 24.05
C ARG A 564 -7.08 25.21 23.96
N GLU A 565 -7.40 24.07 24.53
CA GLU A 565 -6.54 22.87 24.43
C GLU A 565 -6.42 22.42 22.98
N VAL A 566 -7.52 22.42 22.22
CA VAL A 566 -7.49 22.16 20.77
C VAL A 566 -6.53 23.11 20.05
N CYS A 567 -6.62 24.41 20.30
CA CYS A 567 -5.73 25.40 19.69
C CYS A 567 -4.24 25.19 20.07
N LEU A 568 -3.95 24.73 21.28
CA LEU A 568 -2.58 24.44 21.73
C LEU A 568 -2.04 23.17 21.11
N LEU A 569 -2.87 22.13 20.94
CA LEU A 569 -2.49 20.90 20.27
C LEU A 569 -2.05 21.10 18.81
N LEU A 570 -2.60 22.09 18.11
CA LEU A 570 -2.15 22.45 16.75
C LEU A 570 -0.67 22.90 16.72
N TYR A 571 -0.19 23.53 17.79
CA TYR A 571 1.23 23.87 17.95
C TYR A 571 2.06 22.70 18.42
N ASP A 572 1.53 21.91 19.36
CA ASP A 572 2.24 20.76 19.92
C ASP A 572 2.56 19.71 18.85
N GLN A 573 1.66 19.52 17.90
CA GLN A 573 1.84 18.59 16.77
C GLN A 573 2.43 19.24 15.48
N GLY A 574 2.84 20.52 15.58
CA GLY A 574 3.48 21.20 14.45
C GLY A 574 2.54 21.45 13.24
N VAL A 575 1.22 21.38 13.42
CA VAL A 575 0.24 21.75 12.38
C VAL A 575 0.36 23.24 12.07
N LEU A 576 0.64 24.04 13.09
CA LEU A 576 0.94 25.47 12.96
C LEU A 576 2.39 25.73 13.34
N GLU A 577 3.04 26.67 12.64
CA GLU A 577 4.37 27.15 13.00
C GLU A 577 4.34 27.79 14.41
N TYR A 578 5.25 27.34 15.29
CA TYR A 578 5.24 27.75 16.70
C TYR A 578 5.47 29.25 16.88
N ASP A 579 4.53 29.93 17.53
CA ASP A 579 4.61 31.34 17.93
C ASP A 579 4.43 31.50 19.44
N GLU A 580 5.52 31.78 20.15
CA GLU A 580 5.56 31.92 21.60
C GLU A 580 4.57 32.99 22.13
N ALA A 581 4.40 34.10 21.41
CA ALA A 581 3.52 35.20 21.82
C ALA A 581 2.05 34.78 21.76
N THR A 582 1.64 34.10 20.69
CA THR A 582 0.29 33.59 20.51
C THR A 582 -0.02 32.46 21.48
N VAL A 583 0.92 31.51 21.69
CA VAL A 583 0.78 30.44 22.67
C VAL A 583 0.59 31.01 24.09
N ALA A 584 1.44 31.95 24.51
CA ALA A 584 1.30 32.61 25.82
C ALA A 584 -0.03 33.36 25.95
N SER A 585 -0.55 33.97 24.85
CA SER A 585 -1.84 34.66 24.84
C SER A 585 -3.01 33.69 24.96
N LEU A 586 -2.94 32.51 24.33
CA LEU A 586 -3.91 31.43 24.50
C LEU A 586 -3.88 30.88 25.93
N GLN A 587 -2.71 30.60 26.47
CA GLN A 587 -2.53 30.06 27.84
C GLN A 587 -3.04 31.02 28.91
N SER A 588 -2.76 32.33 28.78
CA SER A 588 -3.24 33.36 29.71
C SER A 588 -4.74 33.69 29.53
N GLY A 589 -5.36 33.26 28.40
CA GLY A 589 -6.76 33.61 28.08
C GLY A 589 -6.97 35.03 27.55
N SER A 590 -5.89 35.76 27.25
CA SER A 590 -5.98 37.08 26.62
C SER A 590 -6.43 36.97 25.15
N LEU A 591 -6.15 35.86 24.49
CA LEU A 591 -6.70 35.47 23.19
C LEU A 591 -7.68 34.30 23.40
N SER A 592 -8.92 34.48 22.95
CA SER A 592 -9.93 33.40 23.00
C SER A 592 -9.65 32.36 21.89
N ALA A 593 -9.96 31.09 22.15
CA ALA A 593 -9.89 30.02 21.14
C ALA A 593 -10.73 30.34 19.89
N TYR A 594 -11.91 30.94 20.07
CA TYR A 594 -12.75 31.39 18.96
C TYR A 594 -12.02 32.38 18.05
N ASN A 595 -11.50 33.48 18.61
CA ASN A 595 -10.82 34.51 17.82
C ASN A 595 -9.56 33.96 17.15
N PHE A 596 -8.85 33.07 17.85
CA PHE A 596 -7.71 32.37 17.29
C PHE A 596 -8.08 31.55 16.03
N MET A 597 -9.12 30.71 16.10
CA MET A 597 -9.56 29.91 14.96
C MET A 597 -10.04 30.77 13.80
N ILE A 598 -10.81 31.83 14.06
CA ILE A 598 -11.25 32.77 13.03
C ILE A 598 -10.06 33.42 12.32
N ASP A 599 -9.03 33.79 13.06
CA ASP A 599 -7.79 34.37 12.48
C ASP A 599 -7.05 33.32 11.62
N LYS A 600 -6.85 32.13 12.14
CA LYS A 600 -6.11 31.04 11.41
C LYS A 600 -6.83 30.61 10.13
N ILE A 601 -8.17 30.53 10.15
CA ILE A 601 -8.97 30.23 8.94
C ILE A 601 -8.93 31.40 7.97
N SER A 602 -9.06 32.65 8.46
CA SER A 602 -9.03 33.83 7.60
C SER A 602 -7.72 34.00 6.86
N ASN A 603 -6.61 33.60 7.47
CA ASN A 603 -5.26 33.68 6.92
C ASN A 603 -4.85 32.41 6.16
N LEU A 604 -5.75 31.42 6.02
CA LEU A 604 -5.48 30.13 5.36
C LEU A 604 -4.36 29.30 6.03
N GLU A 605 -4.05 29.56 7.30
CA GLU A 605 -3.18 28.70 8.08
C GLU A 605 -3.89 27.39 8.46
N ILE A 606 -5.23 27.43 8.52
CA ILE A 606 -6.14 26.28 8.51
C ILE A 606 -7.11 26.49 7.35
N THR A 607 -7.12 25.56 6.40
CA THR A 607 -7.87 25.72 5.16
C THR A 607 -9.30 25.18 5.27
N PRO A 608 -10.24 25.67 4.44
CA PRO A 608 -11.57 25.07 4.35
C PRO A 608 -11.57 23.58 4.01
N ALA A 609 -10.59 23.12 3.21
CA ALA A 609 -10.41 21.71 2.86
C ALA A 609 -10.08 20.85 4.08
N GLN A 610 -9.16 21.31 4.94
CA GLN A 610 -8.79 20.62 6.18
C GLN A 610 -9.96 20.47 7.15
N LEU A 611 -10.83 21.46 7.19
CA LEU A 611 -12.01 21.42 8.06
C LEU A 611 -13.17 20.61 7.49
N ALA A 612 -13.24 20.43 6.16
CA ALA A 612 -14.33 19.75 5.45
C ALA A 612 -15.75 20.23 5.85
N LEU A 613 -15.87 21.47 6.35
CA LEU A 613 -17.14 22.09 6.72
C LEU A 613 -17.69 22.92 5.56
N GLU A 614 -18.98 22.78 5.25
CA GLU A 614 -19.60 23.46 4.12
C GLU A 614 -19.69 25.01 4.28
N PRO A 615 -19.23 25.78 3.27
CA PRO A 615 -18.72 25.35 1.97
C PRO A 615 -17.21 25.04 2.02
N CYS A 616 -16.82 23.82 1.70
CA CYS A 616 -15.42 23.38 1.64
C CYS A 616 -14.93 23.10 0.22
N SER A 617 -15.79 23.21 -0.79
CA SER A 617 -15.46 22.88 -2.17
C SER A 617 -15.94 23.94 -3.17
N GLY A 618 -15.32 23.98 -4.35
CA GLY A 618 -15.70 24.88 -5.42
C GLY A 618 -14.91 24.66 -6.71
N GLY A 619 -15.35 25.29 -7.80
CA GLY A 619 -14.67 25.22 -9.08
C GLY A 619 -14.70 26.56 -9.82
N VAL A 620 -13.64 26.81 -10.61
CA VAL A 620 -13.54 28.00 -11.48
C VAL A 620 -13.06 27.57 -12.86
N ILE A 621 -13.77 27.96 -13.91
CA ILE A 621 -13.35 27.76 -15.29
C ILE A 621 -13.22 29.12 -15.96
N ILE A 622 -12.06 29.36 -16.61
CA ILE A 622 -11.77 30.58 -17.38
C ILE A 622 -11.50 30.19 -18.82
N VAL A 623 -12.25 30.77 -19.74
CA VAL A 623 -12.18 30.46 -21.17
C VAL A 623 -11.93 31.72 -21.98
N ASP A 624 -11.06 31.65 -22.99
CA ASP A 624 -10.88 32.71 -23.98
C ASP A 624 -12.10 32.74 -24.92
N VAL A 625 -12.80 33.85 -24.89
CA VAL A 625 -14.04 34.02 -25.68
C VAL A 625 -13.82 34.03 -27.20
N ASN A 626 -12.59 34.25 -27.68
CA ASN A 626 -12.28 34.32 -29.09
C ASN A 626 -11.87 32.95 -29.67
N THR A 627 -11.14 32.16 -28.90
CA THR A 627 -10.60 30.86 -29.35
C THR A 627 -11.37 29.67 -28.78
N GLY A 628 -12.03 29.82 -27.64
CA GLY A 628 -12.64 28.74 -26.90
C GLY A 628 -11.67 27.98 -26.01
N ASP A 629 -10.40 28.38 -25.95
CA ASP A 629 -9.37 27.72 -25.14
C ASP A 629 -9.69 27.86 -23.66
N THR A 630 -9.56 26.77 -22.91
CA THR A 630 -9.60 26.80 -21.46
C THR A 630 -8.26 27.32 -20.92
N LEU A 631 -8.29 28.48 -20.26
CA LEU A 631 -7.11 29.14 -19.69
C LEU A 631 -6.86 28.78 -18.24
N ALA A 632 -7.92 28.45 -17.50
CA ALA A 632 -7.84 27.90 -16.15
C ALA A 632 -9.02 26.97 -15.89
N CYS A 633 -8.79 25.88 -15.17
CA CYS A 633 -9.79 24.92 -14.73
C CYS A 633 -9.46 24.48 -13.30
N VAL A 634 -9.98 25.22 -12.33
CA VAL A 634 -9.70 25.01 -10.91
C VAL A 634 -10.74 24.11 -10.28
N THR A 635 -10.29 23.12 -9.54
CA THR A 635 -11.08 22.32 -8.61
C THR A 635 -10.49 22.48 -7.21
N TYR A 636 -11.30 22.84 -6.24
CA TYR A 636 -10.93 22.93 -4.83
C TYR A 636 -11.86 22.02 -4.00
N PRO A 637 -11.36 21.22 -3.05
CA PRO A 637 -9.97 21.03 -2.73
C PRO A 637 -9.20 20.25 -3.81
N SER A 638 -7.89 20.26 -3.73
CA SER A 638 -6.99 19.51 -4.57
C SER A 638 -6.06 18.66 -3.72
N TYR A 639 -5.20 17.90 -4.36
CA TYR A 639 -4.25 16.98 -3.73
C TYR A 639 -2.84 17.19 -4.30
N ASP A 640 -1.84 16.63 -3.61
CA ASP A 640 -0.47 16.61 -4.11
C ASP A 640 -0.22 15.29 -4.86
N ASN A 641 -0.20 15.35 -6.19
CA ASN A 641 0.02 14.17 -7.02
C ASN A 641 1.46 13.60 -6.93
N ASN A 642 2.43 14.37 -6.44
CA ASN A 642 3.76 13.82 -6.13
C ASN A 642 3.72 12.75 -5.03
N ARG A 643 2.73 12.80 -4.13
CA ARG A 643 2.55 11.78 -3.09
C ARG A 643 1.88 10.49 -3.57
N LEU A 644 1.31 10.51 -4.77
CA LEU A 644 0.62 9.36 -5.35
C LEU A 644 1.48 8.58 -6.34
N THR A 645 2.61 9.14 -6.75
CA THR A 645 3.50 8.58 -7.78
C THR A 645 4.76 7.91 -7.23
N ASN A 646 5.01 8.00 -5.93
CA ASN A 646 6.25 7.51 -5.29
C ASN A 646 5.93 6.50 -4.20
#